data_bf0460b3f339dab9ca12fe774efb9661
#
_entry.id   bf0460b3f339dab9ca12fe774efb9661
#
_cell.length_a   1.000
_cell.length_b   1.000
_cell.length_c   1.000
_cell.angle_alpha   90.00
_cell.angle_beta   90.00
_cell.angle_gamma   90.00
#
_symmetry.space_group_name_H-M   'P 1'
#
loop_
_entity.id
_entity.type
_entity.pdbx_description
1 polymer ?
#
loop_
_entity_poly.entity_id
_entity_poly.type
_entity_poly.pdbx_seq_one_letter_code
_entity_poly.pdbx_strand_id
1 'polypeptide(L)'
;MNKTNRKWISQIVACSFLAMLPIGAYAQNNKTIHGVVKDANGETIIGASVGQKGTKNATVTNLDGEFSISVPDNAVLEISYIGYNNQRVAVGGKSSLEIVLTEDVHKLNEIVVVGYGVMKKKDLTGAVGSLAAKDIENSPVANIGQAIQGKIAGLQVVDAGKPGDNVTIKVRGMGSINNCDPLVVIDGVPTDLGINAINMADVERLDVLKDASATAIYGSRGANGVIMITTKKGKEGKGRLSLSANLAVQNATRTPDLLNASQYAALSNDMMNNSGNTANPEWADPSALGKGTNWVDELFRAGYMQNYTLSYSGGSDKAHYYVSGGMLDQTGIVRSVKYRRFTFQQNSDAQVQPWLKMTSNITISADRKQQGSYDMGNTYRALPVFAVKDASGEWTGPEGNSLWYGSVRNPIGPTTTDRSSTKGYNLLGNISAEVTLAKWLKLKSTFGIDAKFWYNDSYTPKHNWKPSPVEESSRYKSDNKSFTYLWDNYFIFDHTFAKKHHVGLMAGTSAQWNNFDYLNAQKNVFAYDGVHEMDNGEKMHAIGGNETEWALMSYMARLNYEYADRYLLTATVRRDGSSRFGRNNRWGTFPSVSLAWRASEEEWFPKNNILNDLKIRAGYGVTGSQASVGNYSYLASYNTSVYPFGKTGTEQSALISATLANPNIHWEQVAQTNIGFDAALFNQRARLTFDYYIKNTTDMLVKASIPITSGFEDTSTTYTNAGKVRNTGFEVSLNTVNIQGPLQWETGIVYTYNRNKIKSLNSDVPYYINQVNNSYVTMLANNLPINVFYGYVTDGIFQNELEVKEHAIQTGAEPGDIRFKDLTPDGVINDNDRTVIGNPNPTHIFSMSNTLAWKGLELSVYLQGVAGNKIFNANKIDLTGMSAAYNQLTDVLSRWHGEGTSTTMPRAVYGDPNQNNRISDRFVENGAYLRLKSISLSYNVPQQWLRALTLNSARITFSCENVATITGYSGFDPEVGVNGIDLSSYPISRTFNIGLNLNF
;
A
#
# COMPACT_ATOMS: atom_id res chain seq x y z
N MET A 1 51.39 57.18 14.70
CA MET A 1 51.21 58.60 14.90
C MET A 1 49.86 58.83 15.49
N ASN A 2 49.85 59.12 16.69
CA ASN A 2 49.35 60.28 17.43
C ASN A 2 47.82 60.29 17.52
N LYS A 3 47.27 60.04 18.74
CA LYS A 3 47.06 61.00 19.84
C LYS A 3 46.05 62.16 19.42
N THR A 4 44.99 62.38 20.09
CA THR A 4 44.72 62.89 21.44
C THR A 4 43.31 63.44 21.39
N ASN A 5 42.46 63.53 22.27
CA ASN A 5 42.28 63.93 23.68
C ASN A 5 40.77 64.10 23.89
N ARG A 6 40.20 63.55 24.96
CA ARG A 6 40.03 64.09 26.31
C ARG A 6 39.00 65.25 26.51
N LYS A 7 37.99 64.86 27.36
CA LYS A 7 37.44 65.75 28.45
C LYS A 7 36.43 66.82 28.07
N TRP A 8 35.31 66.80 28.76
CA TRP A 8 35.01 67.70 29.99
C TRP A 8 33.65 67.20 30.51
N ILE A 9 33.42 66.61 31.70
CA ILE A 9 33.40 67.14 33.07
C ILE A 9 32.30 68.19 33.27
N SER A 10 31.30 67.83 34.02
CA SER A 10 30.91 68.09 35.40
C SER A 10 29.90 69.24 35.64
N GLN A 11 29.05 68.91 36.58
CA GLN A 11 28.41 69.70 37.67
C GLN A 11 27.16 70.47 37.26
N ILE A 12 26.12 70.51 38.11
CA ILE A 12 25.88 71.00 39.46
C ILE A 12 24.52 70.51 39.95
N VAL A 13 24.34 69.73 40.99
CA VAL A 13 24.17 69.96 42.42
C VAL A 13 22.95 70.89 42.78
N ALA A 14 22.04 70.29 43.47
CA ALA A 14 21.55 70.55 44.78
C ALA A 14 20.11 70.98 45.01
N CYS A 15 19.60 70.40 46.08
CA CYS A 15 18.58 70.75 47.05
C CYS A 15 17.11 70.64 46.69
N SER A 16 16.22 70.14 47.52
CA SER A 16 16.22 69.82 48.94
C SER A 16 14.95 69.09 49.37
N PHE A 17 15.11 68.25 50.33
CA PHE A 17 14.34 68.03 51.55
C PHE A 17 12.84 67.68 51.57
N LEU A 18 12.59 66.53 52.24
CA LEU A 18 11.52 66.16 53.16
C LEU A 18 10.20 65.67 52.63
N ALA A 19 10.01 64.40 52.75
CA ALA A 19 9.00 63.85 53.70
C ALA A 19 9.20 62.33 53.90
N MET A 20 9.56 61.92 55.07
CA MET A 20 9.61 60.54 55.58
C MET A 20 8.21 59.93 55.66
N LEU A 21 8.02 58.76 55.10
CA LEU A 21 7.17 57.67 55.67
C LEU A 21 7.80 56.29 55.33
N PRO A 22 7.99 55.37 56.27
CA PRO A 22 8.59 54.07 56.01
C PRO A 22 7.52 53.13 55.43
N ILE A 23 7.64 52.85 54.14
CA ILE A 23 6.97 51.67 53.56
C ILE A 23 7.90 50.49 53.75
N GLY A 24 7.54 49.58 54.66
CA GLY A 24 8.27 48.34 54.90
C GLY A 24 8.37 47.54 53.65
N ALA A 25 9.55 47.45 53.06
CA ALA A 25 9.88 46.47 52.02
C ALA A 25 9.97 45.13 52.73
N TYR A 26 8.91 44.32 52.59
CA TYR A 26 9.01 42.87 52.83
C TYR A 26 10.00 42.34 51.79
N ALA A 27 11.23 42.09 52.21
CA ALA A 27 12.17 41.27 51.45
C ALA A 27 11.55 39.88 51.30
N GLN A 28 10.96 39.55 50.14
CA GLN A 28 10.60 38.18 49.83
C GLN A 28 11.91 37.39 49.77
N ASN A 29 12.10 36.47 50.71
CA ASN A 29 13.19 35.49 50.68
C ASN A 29 13.00 34.59 49.48
N ASN A 30 13.64 34.89 48.34
CA ASN A 30 13.70 34.00 47.21
C ASN A 30 14.64 32.84 47.52
N LYS A 31 14.16 31.60 47.30
CA LYS A 31 14.92 30.38 47.45
C LYS A 31 15.22 29.80 46.05
N THR A 32 16.42 29.32 45.85
CA THR A 32 16.77 28.65 44.63
C THR A 32 16.25 27.19 44.68
N ILE A 33 15.38 26.88 43.76
CA ILE A 33 14.80 25.53 43.59
C ILE A 33 15.54 24.85 42.45
N HIS A 34 16.06 23.66 42.73
CA HIS A 34 16.59 22.75 41.70
C HIS A 34 15.53 21.69 41.35
N GLY A 35 15.48 21.23 40.12
CA GLY A 35 14.56 20.17 39.77
C GLY A 35 14.93 19.51 38.44
N VAL A 36 14.29 18.37 38.19
CA VAL A 36 14.42 17.60 36.95
C VAL A 36 13.05 17.46 36.32
N VAL A 37 12.95 17.70 35.01
CA VAL A 37 11.73 17.46 34.24
C VAL A 37 11.94 16.20 33.42
N LYS A 38 11.01 15.22 33.55
CA LYS A 38 11.02 13.94 32.86
C LYS A 38 9.70 13.72 32.13
N ASP A 39 9.68 12.80 31.20
CA ASP A 39 8.45 12.28 30.62
C ASP A 39 7.87 11.11 31.47
N ALA A 40 6.72 10.56 31.05
CA ALA A 40 6.08 9.42 31.71
C ALA A 40 6.92 8.12 31.64
N ASN A 41 7.88 8.03 30.72
CA ASN A 41 8.81 6.91 30.57
C ASN A 41 10.09 7.08 31.40
N GLY A 42 10.25 8.25 32.06
CA GLY A 42 11.42 8.60 32.83
C GLY A 42 12.56 9.23 32.04
N GLU A 43 12.37 9.52 30.73
CA GLU A 43 13.33 10.28 29.92
C GLU A 43 13.35 11.75 30.35
N THR A 44 14.54 12.33 30.46
CA THR A 44 14.71 13.74 30.84
C THR A 44 14.34 14.66 29.67
N ILE A 45 13.53 15.69 29.94
CA ILE A 45 13.05 16.63 28.91
C ILE A 45 14.00 17.85 28.88
N ILE A 46 14.72 17.98 27.78
CA ILE A 46 15.66 19.06 27.50
C ILE A 46 14.91 20.27 26.94
N GLY A 47 15.20 21.48 27.39
CA GLY A 47 14.60 22.71 26.87
C GLY A 47 13.14 22.96 27.31
N ALA A 48 12.64 22.21 28.32
CA ALA A 48 11.37 22.52 28.94
C ALA A 48 11.41 23.91 29.63
N SER A 49 10.42 24.74 29.34
CA SER A 49 10.30 26.07 30.01
C SER A 49 9.70 25.87 31.38
N VAL A 50 10.38 26.42 32.40
CA VAL A 50 9.96 26.44 33.79
C VAL A 50 9.84 27.88 34.25
N GLY A 51 8.62 28.40 34.37
CA GLY A 51 8.35 29.80 34.70
C GLY A 51 7.57 29.95 35.99
N GLN A 52 7.83 31.02 36.75
CA GLN A 52 7.00 31.41 37.88
C GLN A 52 5.70 32.00 37.37
N LYS A 53 4.58 31.40 37.70
CA LYS A 53 3.24 31.84 37.26
C LYS A 53 2.99 33.33 37.57
N GLY A 54 2.58 34.08 36.55
CA GLY A 54 2.22 35.49 36.67
C GLY A 54 3.41 36.47 36.69
N THR A 55 4.64 35.99 36.45
CA THR A 55 5.85 36.82 36.39
C THR A 55 6.63 36.56 35.08
N LYS A 56 7.69 37.35 34.85
CA LYS A 56 8.65 37.11 33.75
C LYS A 56 9.84 36.23 34.17
N ASN A 57 9.85 35.70 35.41
CA ASN A 57 10.94 34.91 35.94
C ASN A 57 10.78 33.46 35.41
N ALA A 58 11.65 33.06 34.49
CA ALA A 58 11.62 31.71 33.87
C ALA A 58 13.05 31.24 33.59
N THR A 59 13.21 29.93 33.51
CA THR A 59 14.42 29.22 33.11
C THR A 59 14.03 28.09 32.15
N VAL A 60 14.99 27.42 31.54
CA VAL A 60 14.79 26.24 30.72
C VAL A 60 15.64 25.10 31.26
N THR A 61 15.17 23.84 31.06
CA THR A 61 15.93 22.67 31.48
C THR A 61 17.17 22.47 30.61
N ASN A 62 18.27 22.05 31.28
CA ASN A 62 19.54 21.73 30.61
C ASN A 62 19.49 20.35 29.89
N LEU A 63 20.64 19.86 29.42
CA LEU A 63 20.80 18.60 28.68
C LEU A 63 20.42 17.34 29.53
N ASP A 64 20.45 17.46 30.84
CA ASP A 64 20.09 16.39 31.77
C ASP A 64 18.65 16.57 32.31
N GLY A 65 17.87 17.50 31.71
CA GLY A 65 16.50 17.84 32.11
C GLY A 65 16.43 18.63 33.41
N GLU A 66 17.56 19.11 33.92
CA GLU A 66 17.63 19.82 35.18
C GLU A 66 17.39 21.32 34.98
N PHE A 67 16.75 21.94 35.95
CA PHE A 67 16.56 23.39 36.01
C PHE A 67 16.91 23.95 37.36
N SER A 68 17.22 25.23 37.39
CA SER A 68 17.42 26.01 38.63
C SER A 68 16.68 27.33 38.46
N ILE A 69 15.80 27.67 39.40
CA ILE A 69 15.02 28.91 39.39
C ILE A 69 14.91 29.47 40.81
N SER A 70 15.11 30.78 40.95
CA SER A 70 15.00 31.51 42.25
C SER A 70 13.59 32.08 42.39
N VAL A 71 12.80 31.55 43.31
CA VAL A 71 11.39 31.90 43.52
C VAL A 71 11.02 31.93 44.98
N PRO A 72 9.95 32.65 45.40
CA PRO A 72 9.42 32.61 46.75
C PRO A 72 8.86 31.23 47.12
N ASP A 73 8.87 30.87 48.41
CA ASP A 73 8.38 29.58 48.92
C ASP A 73 6.91 29.25 48.53
N ASN A 74 6.07 30.25 48.33
CA ASN A 74 4.68 30.15 47.92
C ASN A 74 4.46 30.19 46.39
N ALA A 75 5.53 30.18 45.62
CA ALA A 75 5.43 30.24 44.17
C ALA A 75 4.81 28.98 43.56
N VAL A 76 4.13 29.17 42.47
CA VAL A 76 3.67 28.07 41.58
C VAL A 76 4.51 28.14 40.33
N LEU A 77 5.20 27.05 39.99
CA LEU A 77 5.91 26.88 38.75
C LEU A 77 4.96 26.38 37.69
N GLU A 78 5.02 26.93 36.50
CA GLU A 78 4.32 26.50 35.31
C GLU A 78 5.36 25.92 34.32
N ILE A 79 5.24 24.64 34.08
CA ILE A 79 6.18 23.89 33.25
C ILE A 79 5.49 23.59 31.93
N SER A 80 6.17 23.92 30.83
CA SER A 80 5.66 23.67 29.49
C SER A 80 6.76 23.17 28.56
N TYR A 81 6.41 22.23 27.70
CA TYR A 81 7.28 21.73 26.65
C TYR A 81 6.43 21.32 25.43
N ILE A 82 6.98 21.48 24.22
CA ILE A 82 6.27 21.16 22.99
C ILE A 82 5.98 19.65 22.95
N GLY A 83 4.71 19.28 22.81
CA GLY A 83 4.26 17.88 22.80
C GLY A 83 3.88 17.32 24.17
N TYR A 84 3.89 18.13 25.22
CA TYR A 84 3.52 17.73 26.59
C TYR A 84 2.45 18.65 27.18
N ASN A 85 1.64 18.09 28.09
CA ASN A 85 0.66 18.86 28.84
C ASN A 85 1.34 19.81 29.82
N ASN A 86 0.93 21.08 29.81
CA ASN A 86 1.43 22.06 30.77
C ASN A 86 1.07 21.63 32.20
N GLN A 87 2.07 21.62 33.07
CA GLN A 87 1.89 21.25 34.48
C GLN A 87 2.14 22.42 35.39
N ARG A 88 1.34 22.52 36.46
CA ARG A 88 1.55 23.52 37.53
C ARG A 88 1.93 22.84 38.78
N VAL A 89 3.06 23.23 39.36
CA VAL A 89 3.64 22.63 40.60
C VAL A 89 3.87 23.73 41.61
N ALA A 90 3.24 23.59 42.78
CA ALA A 90 3.52 24.46 43.92
C ALA A 90 4.88 24.11 44.54
N VAL A 91 5.71 25.10 44.76
CA VAL A 91 7.04 24.94 45.39
C VAL A 91 6.93 24.43 46.81
N GLY A 92 6.05 25.00 47.64
CA GLY A 92 5.67 24.44 48.97
C GLY A 92 6.85 24.21 49.92
N GLY A 93 7.86 25.11 49.88
CA GLY A 93 9.04 25.02 50.79
C GLY A 93 10.10 23.98 50.36
N LYS A 94 9.88 23.20 49.28
CA LYS A 94 10.82 22.19 48.73
C LYS A 94 12.04 22.88 48.13
N SER A 95 13.21 22.24 48.24
CA SER A 95 14.45 22.70 47.59
C SER A 95 14.77 21.94 46.30
N SER A 96 14.12 20.81 46.12
CA SER A 96 14.25 19.98 44.90
C SER A 96 12.88 19.47 44.45
N LEU A 97 12.64 19.46 43.14
CA LEU A 97 11.39 19.02 42.52
C LEU A 97 11.69 18.01 41.38
N GLU A 98 11.01 16.91 41.39
CA GLU A 98 10.95 15.99 40.25
C GLU A 98 9.57 16.15 39.58
N ILE A 99 9.56 16.53 38.32
CA ILE A 99 8.38 16.89 37.56
C ILE A 99 8.27 15.92 36.39
N VAL A 100 7.16 15.18 36.35
CA VAL A 100 6.90 14.27 35.25
C VAL A 100 5.82 14.89 34.37
N LEU A 101 6.19 15.30 33.15
CA LEU A 101 5.23 15.76 32.16
C LEU A 101 4.61 14.56 31.42
N THR A 102 3.30 14.62 31.26
CA THR A 102 2.58 13.64 30.41
C THR A 102 2.53 14.17 29.00
N GLU A 103 2.79 13.31 28.02
CA GLU A 103 2.64 13.67 26.60
C GLU A 103 1.27 14.31 26.37
N ASP A 104 1.27 15.41 25.60
CA ASP A 104 0.02 16.01 25.14
C ASP A 104 -0.60 15.09 24.09
N VAL A 105 -1.51 14.21 24.53
CA VAL A 105 -2.32 13.36 23.67
C VAL A 105 -3.24 14.21 22.77
N HIS A 106 -3.27 15.50 22.99
CA HIS A 106 -4.08 16.47 22.27
C HIS A 106 -3.33 16.98 21.03
N LYS A 107 -3.27 16.14 19.99
CA LYS A 107 -2.64 16.40 18.68
C LYS A 107 -3.27 17.55 17.85
N LEU A 108 -3.79 18.61 18.46
CA LEU A 108 -4.35 19.76 17.73
C LEU A 108 -3.27 20.58 16.99
N ASN A 109 -2.03 20.50 17.42
CA ASN A 109 -0.88 21.13 16.75
C ASN A 109 -0.10 20.16 15.85
N GLU A 110 -0.65 18.98 15.57
CA GLU A 110 -0.05 18.03 14.65
C GLU A 110 0.18 18.70 13.28
N ILE A 111 1.43 18.68 12.82
CA ILE A 111 1.83 19.25 11.55
C ILE A 111 1.64 18.20 10.47
N VAL A 112 0.94 18.54 9.39
CA VAL A 112 0.68 17.67 8.24
C VAL A 112 1.42 18.23 7.03
N VAL A 113 2.10 17.38 6.28
CA VAL A 113 2.68 17.79 4.99
C VAL A 113 1.56 17.75 3.94
N VAL A 114 1.32 18.88 3.28
CA VAL A 114 0.30 19.00 2.23
C VAL A 114 0.92 19.63 1.00
N GLY A 115 1.22 18.80 0.03
CA GLY A 115 1.87 19.22 -1.20
C GLY A 115 3.24 19.84 -0.93
N TYR A 116 3.46 21.03 -1.43
CA TYR A 116 4.73 21.76 -1.30
C TYR A 116 4.88 22.57 0.00
N GLY A 117 4.01 22.33 1.00
CA GLY A 117 4.02 23.05 2.27
C GLY A 117 3.68 22.16 3.47
N VAL A 118 3.84 22.77 4.64
CA VAL A 118 3.52 22.14 5.92
C VAL A 118 2.41 22.98 6.58
N MET A 119 1.34 22.32 7.03
CA MET A 119 0.20 22.97 7.68
C MET A 119 -0.12 22.29 9.01
N LYS A 120 -0.67 23.02 9.96
CA LYS A 120 -1.23 22.41 11.16
C LYS A 120 -2.49 21.64 10.78
N LYS A 121 -2.72 20.49 11.39
CA LYS A 121 -3.92 19.64 11.13
C LYS A 121 -5.23 20.40 11.35
N LYS A 122 -5.23 21.30 12.32
CA LYS A 122 -6.40 22.17 12.59
C LYS A 122 -6.70 23.11 11.42
N ASP A 123 -5.70 23.51 10.62
CA ASP A 123 -5.83 24.50 9.53
C ASP A 123 -6.17 23.83 8.19
N LEU A 124 -6.20 22.48 8.14
CA LEU A 124 -6.55 21.74 6.92
C LEU A 124 -8.03 21.91 6.58
N THR A 125 -8.29 22.24 5.31
CA THR A 125 -9.64 22.34 4.74
C THR A 125 -10.05 21.07 3.99
N GLY A 126 -9.09 20.21 3.60
CA GLY A 126 -9.29 18.95 2.88
C GLY A 126 -9.29 17.72 3.78
N ALA A 127 -9.72 16.57 3.22
CA ALA A 127 -9.72 15.27 3.90
C ALA A 127 -8.32 14.61 3.81
N VAL A 128 -7.62 14.53 4.94
CA VAL A 128 -6.29 13.91 5.05
C VAL A 128 -6.29 12.86 6.16
N GLY A 129 -5.84 11.65 5.82
CA GLY A 129 -5.56 10.60 6.80
C GLY A 129 -4.08 10.60 7.17
N SER A 130 -3.74 10.47 8.45
CA SER A 130 -2.35 10.54 8.91
C SER A 130 -2.03 9.43 9.89
N LEU A 131 -0.82 8.87 9.77
CA LEU A 131 -0.23 7.91 10.70
C LEU A 131 1.14 8.41 11.13
N ALA A 132 1.42 8.41 12.42
CA ALA A 132 2.71 8.74 12.98
C ALA A 132 3.62 7.50 13.05
N ALA A 133 4.93 7.71 13.25
CA ALA A 133 5.90 6.63 13.43
C ALA A 133 5.46 5.58 14.46
N LYS A 134 4.94 6.02 15.62
CA LYS A 134 4.45 5.14 16.69
C LYS A 134 3.39 4.15 16.21
N ASP A 135 2.46 4.60 15.34
CA ASP A 135 1.38 3.75 14.82
C ASP A 135 1.89 2.71 13.81
N ILE A 136 3.06 2.98 13.21
CA ILE A 136 3.74 2.15 12.23
C ILE A 136 4.68 1.15 12.94
N GLU A 137 5.46 1.61 13.91
CA GLU A 137 6.48 0.82 14.64
C GLU A 137 5.87 -0.34 15.46
N ASN A 138 4.63 -0.19 15.91
CA ASN A 138 3.91 -1.25 16.64
C ASN A 138 3.48 -2.43 15.74
N SER A 139 3.68 -2.34 14.41
CA SER A 139 3.39 -3.41 13.44
C SER A 139 4.68 -3.83 12.75
N PRO A 140 5.44 -4.82 13.25
CA PRO A 140 6.72 -5.24 12.69
C PRO A 140 6.52 -6.09 11.42
N VAL A 141 6.05 -5.45 10.36
CA VAL A 141 5.81 -6.03 9.04
C VAL A 141 6.92 -5.66 8.05
N ALA A 142 7.01 -6.38 6.93
CA ALA A 142 8.09 -6.23 5.96
C ALA A 142 8.00 -4.93 5.15
N ASN A 143 6.78 -4.39 4.95
CA ASN A 143 6.56 -3.21 4.14
C ASN A 143 5.54 -2.24 4.74
N ILE A 144 5.65 -0.96 4.34
CA ILE A 144 4.79 0.13 4.81
C ILE A 144 3.32 -0.09 4.43
N GLY A 145 3.04 -0.69 3.28
CA GLY A 145 1.67 -0.95 2.84
C GLY A 145 0.93 -1.89 3.76
N GLN A 146 1.58 -2.94 4.27
CA GLN A 146 1.01 -3.82 5.31
C GLN A 146 0.74 -3.05 6.61
N ALA A 147 1.62 -2.11 6.97
CA ALA A 147 1.49 -1.32 8.20
C ALA A 147 0.31 -0.35 8.19
N ILE A 148 -0.11 0.15 7.00
CA ILE A 148 -1.21 1.11 6.86
C ILE A 148 -2.57 0.44 6.61
N GLN A 149 -2.59 -0.86 6.35
CA GLN A 149 -3.80 -1.62 6.02
C GLN A 149 -4.86 -1.46 7.10
N GLY A 150 -6.04 -0.92 6.71
CA GLY A 150 -7.18 -0.65 7.58
C GLY A 150 -7.01 0.51 8.58
N LYS A 151 -5.83 1.11 8.75
CA LYS A 151 -5.59 2.19 9.73
C LYS A 151 -6.06 3.57 9.26
N ILE A 152 -6.31 3.75 7.96
CA ILE A 152 -6.78 5.01 7.39
C ILE A 152 -8.12 4.78 6.68
N ALA A 153 -9.14 5.54 7.02
CA ALA A 153 -10.44 5.48 6.37
C ALA A 153 -10.33 5.85 4.88
N GLY A 154 -11.07 5.15 4.03
CA GLY A 154 -11.06 5.37 2.58
C GLY A 154 -9.94 4.66 1.83
N LEU A 155 -9.06 3.89 2.51
CA LEU A 155 -8.05 3.06 1.89
C LEU A 155 -8.50 1.59 1.85
N GLN A 156 -8.39 1.00 0.65
CA GLN A 156 -8.35 -0.43 0.46
C GLN A 156 -6.90 -0.82 0.16
N VAL A 157 -6.33 -1.70 0.96
CA VAL A 157 -4.97 -2.23 0.78
C VAL A 157 -5.08 -3.74 0.65
N VAL A 158 -4.53 -4.30 -0.42
CA VAL A 158 -4.49 -5.75 -0.68
C VAL A 158 -3.04 -6.18 -0.72
N ASP A 159 -2.69 -7.12 0.14
CA ASP A 159 -1.34 -7.68 0.24
C ASP A 159 -1.23 -8.96 -0.59
N ALA A 160 -0.24 -9.02 -1.47
CA ALA A 160 0.03 -10.23 -2.26
C ALA A 160 0.71 -11.35 -1.44
N GLY A 161 1.13 -11.10 -0.20
CA GLY A 161 1.76 -12.06 0.71
C GLY A 161 3.18 -12.48 0.32
N LYS A 162 3.60 -12.31 -0.93
CA LYS A 162 4.90 -12.76 -1.45
C LYS A 162 6.03 -11.80 -1.04
N PRO A 163 7.15 -12.32 -0.52
CA PRO A 163 8.31 -11.51 -0.17
C PRO A 163 8.80 -10.60 -1.32
N GLY A 164 8.91 -9.29 -1.03
CA GLY A 164 9.38 -8.30 -1.99
C GLY A 164 8.35 -7.82 -3.02
N ASP A 165 7.10 -8.31 -2.99
CA ASP A 165 6.03 -7.77 -3.82
C ASP A 165 5.44 -6.50 -3.22
N ASN A 166 4.93 -5.62 -4.09
CA ASN A 166 4.22 -4.42 -3.67
C ASN A 166 2.78 -4.78 -3.27
N VAL A 167 2.25 -4.03 -2.32
CA VAL A 167 0.81 -4.05 -2.01
C VAL A 167 0.05 -3.22 -3.04
N THR A 168 -1.18 -3.61 -3.32
CA THR A 168 -2.11 -2.80 -4.13
C THR A 168 -2.90 -1.88 -3.21
N ILE A 169 -2.89 -0.58 -3.51
CA ILE A 169 -3.60 0.43 -2.71
C ILE A 169 -4.62 1.15 -3.58
N LYS A 170 -5.85 1.28 -3.09
CA LYS A 170 -6.90 2.08 -3.74
C LYS A 170 -7.45 3.10 -2.74
N VAL A 171 -7.62 4.34 -3.20
CA VAL A 171 -8.17 5.44 -2.39
C VAL A 171 -9.59 5.75 -2.88
N ARG A 172 -10.59 5.55 -2.00
CA ARG A 172 -12.01 5.81 -2.30
C ARG A 172 -12.52 5.02 -3.53
N GLY A 173 -12.11 3.74 -3.62
CA GLY A 173 -12.53 2.81 -4.66
C GLY A 173 -11.82 3.00 -6.00
N MET A 174 -12.20 2.20 -6.99
CA MET A 174 -11.66 2.26 -8.35
C MET A 174 -12.31 3.40 -9.12
N GLY A 175 -11.51 4.36 -9.60
CA GLY A 175 -11.95 5.47 -10.43
C GLY A 175 -11.86 5.20 -11.93
N SER A 176 -11.06 4.23 -12.34
CA SER A 176 -10.83 3.86 -13.75
C SER A 176 -10.76 2.34 -13.88
N ILE A 177 -10.97 1.81 -15.08
CA ILE A 177 -10.72 0.40 -15.40
C ILE A 177 -9.23 0.10 -15.62
N ASN A 178 -8.42 1.14 -15.74
CA ASN A 178 -6.98 1.06 -15.96
C ASN A 178 -6.22 1.18 -14.63
N ASN A 179 -5.14 1.95 -14.60
CA ASN A 179 -4.36 2.18 -13.39
C ASN A 179 -5.12 3.09 -12.40
N CYS A 180 -5.38 2.58 -11.19
CA CYS A 180 -5.98 3.29 -10.07
C CYS A 180 -5.03 3.47 -8.89
N ASP A 181 -3.73 3.25 -9.05
CA ASP A 181 -2.77 3.37 -7.96
C ASP A 181 -2.57 4.83 -7.56
N PRO A 182 -2.51 5.12 -6.26
CA PRO A 182 -2.23 6.46 -5.78
C PRO A 182 -0.78 6.87 -6.09
N LEU A 183 -0.55 8.16 -6.24
CA LEU A 183 0.81 8.70 -6.33
C LEU A 183 1.53 8.53 -4.98
N VAL A 184 2.74 7.99 -5.00
CA VAL A 184 3.63 7.98 -3.84
C VAL A 184 4.59 9.17 -3.94
N VAL A 185 4.71 9.92 -2.83
CA VAL A 185 5.63 11.06 -2.70
C VAL A 185 6.49 10.84 -1.46
N ILE A 186 7.79 10.79 -1.63
CA ILE A 186 8.75 10.57 -0.54
C ILE A 186 9.60 11.82 -0.38
N ASP A 187 9.54 12.44 0.80
CA ASP A 187 10.24 13.68 1.11
C ASP A 187 10.09 14.79 0.04
N GLY A 188 8.92 14.83 -0.60
CA GLY A 188 8.56 15.79 -1.64
C GLY A 188 8.88 15.35 -3.07
N VAL A 189 9.50 14.20 -3.30
CA VAL A 189 9.76 13.65 -4.65
C VAL A 189 8.66 12.66 -5.03
N PRO A 190 7.86 12.95 -6.06
CA PRO A 190 6.93 11.98 -6.64
C PRO A 190 7.70 10.83 -7.28
N THR A 191 7.35 9.59 -6.91
CA THR A 191 8.08 8.40 -7.35
C THR A 191 7.14 7.30 -7.82
N ASP A 192 7.61 6.48 -8.76
CA ASP A 192 7.03 5.21 -9.15
C ASP A 192 7.76 4.02 -8.48
N LEU A 193 8.67 4.30 -7.53
CA LEU A 193 9.22 3.30 -6.61
C LEU A 193 8.08 2.73 -5.78
N GLY A 194 7.98 1.42 -5.73
CA GLY A 194 7.07 0.78 -4.79
C GLY A 194 7.38 1.21 -3.34
N ILE A 195 6.36 1.25 -2.50
CA ILE A 195 6.50 1.57 -1.06
C ILE A 195 7.55 0.67 -0.38
N ASN A 196 7.84 -0.49 -0.97
CA ASN A 196 8.84 -1.44 -0.50
C ASN A 196 10.30 -0.96 -0.62
N ALA A 197 10.59 0.12 -1.35
CA ALA A 197 11.96 0.62 -1.49
C ALA A 197 12.48 1.30 -0.21
N ILE A 198 11.62 1.67 0.72
CA ILE A 198 11.93 2.40 1.95
C ILE A 198 11.95 1.45 3.14
N ASN A 199 12.89 1.69 4.05
CA ASN A 199 12.88 1.02 5.34
C ASN A 199 11.83 1.66 6.26
N MET A 200 10.94 0.85 6.81
CA MET A 200 9.85 1.30 7.69
C MET A 200 10.36 2.01 8.95
N ALA A 201 11.53 1.61 9.46
CA ALA A 201 12.16 2.24 10.62
C ALA A 201 12.59 3.70 10.36
N ASP A 202 12.78 4.09 9.10
CA ASP A 202 13.15 5.45 8.71
C ASP A 202 11.94 6.38 8.51
N VAL A 203 10.71 5.87 8.59
CA VAL A 203 9.50 6.65 8.39
C VAL A 203 9.15 7.41 9.67
N GLU A 204 8.99 8.73 9.57
CA GLU A 204 8.49 9.59 10.65
C GLU A 204 6.98 9.69 10.61
N ARG A 205 6.41 9.75 9.37
CA ARG A 205 4.99 10.00 9.17
C ARG A 205 4.54 9.58 7.79
N LEU A 206 3.29 9.16 7.70
CA LEU A 206 2.60 8.88 6.45
C LEU A 206 1.27 9.66 6.43
N ASP A 207 1.07 10.46 5.38
CA ASP A 207 -0.13 11.24 5.13
C ASP A 207 -0.79 10.82 3.83
N VAL A 208 -2.10 10.61 3.83
CA VAL A 208 -2.87 10.25 2.64
C VAL A 208 -3.84 11.37 2.30
N LEU A 209 -3.60 12.01 1.17
CA LEU A 209 -4.48 13.02 0.61
C LEU A 209 -5.58 12.32 -0.19
N LYS A 210 -6.84 12.46 0.24
CA LYS A 210 -7.95 11.65 -0.27
C LYS A 210 -8.92 12.41 -1.16
N ASP A 211 -8.99 13.74 -1.03
CA ASP A 211 -9.89 14.57 -1.81
C ASP A 211 -9.16 15.43 -2.85
N ALA A 212 -9.91 15.90 -3.85
CA ALA A 212 -9.35 16.68 -4.94
C ALA A 212 -8.79 18.03 -4.46
N SER A 213 -9.28 18.60 -3.36
CA SER A 213 -8.75 19.87 -2.84
C SER A 213 -7.36 19.72 -2.26
N ALA A 214 -7.08 18.60 -1.60
CA ALA A 214 -5.76 18.27 -1.08
C ALA A 214 -4.80 17.79 -2.18
N THR A 215 -5.31 17.04 -3.19
CA THR A 215 -4.49 16.44 -4.24
C THR A 215 -4.27 17.32 -5.47
N ALA A 216 -5.08 18.38 -5.68
CA ALA A 216 -4.99 19.25 -6.86
C ALA A 216 -3.61 19.88 -7.07
N ILE A 217 -2.84 20.10 -6.01
CA ILE A 217 -1.48 20.60 -6.11
C ILE A 217 -0.53 19.64 -6.84
N TYR A 218 -0.85 18.32 -6.85
CA TYR A 218 -0.16 17.29 -7.62
C TYR A 218 -0.76 17.08 -9.03
N GLY A 219 -1.87 17.80 -9.33
CA GLY A 219 -2.49 17.88 -10.65
C GLY A 219 -2.82 16.52 -11.25
N SER A 220 -2.26 16.28 -12.42
CA SER A 220 -2.49 15.07 -13.22
C SER A 220 -1.97 13.76 -12.60
N ARG A 221 -1.15 13.82 -11.57
CA ARG A 221 -0.68 12.64 -10.85
C ARG A 221 -1.49 12.35 -9.59
N GLY A 222 -2.34 13.30 -9.13
CA GLY A 222 -3.11 13.21 -7.88
C GLY A 222 -4.52 12.62 -7.99
N ALA A 223 -4.99 12.21 -9.18
CA ALA A 223 -6.37 11.77 -9.44
C ALA A 223 -6.82 10.56 -8.60
N ASN A 224 -5.91 9.66 -8.30
CA ASN A 224 -6.18 8.45 -7.53
C ASN A 224 -5.82 8.57 -6.04
N GLY A 225 -5.57 9.81 -5.56
CA GLY A 225 -5.06 10.07 -4.22
C GLY A 225 -3.53 10.16 -4.19
N VAL A 226 -3.00 10.66 -3.08
CA VAL A 226 -1.55 10.82 -2.90
C VAL A 226 -1.15 10.27 -1.52
N ILE A 227 -0.15 9.41 -1.49
CA ILE A 227 0.47 8.88 -0.28
C ILE A 227 1.79 9.62 -0.08
N MET A 228 1.86 10.43 0.95
CA MET A 228 3.05 11.19 1.31
C MET A 228 3.78 10.49 2.43
N ILE A 229 5.03 10.16 2.21
CA ILE A 229 5.92 9.55 3.19
C ILE A 229 6.98 10.59 3.56
N THR A 230 7.03 10.92 4.85
CA THR A 230 8.07 11.77 5.41
C THR A 230 9.02 10.89 6.21
N THR A 231 10.31 10.96 5.91
CA THR A 231 11.32 10.20 6.62
C THR A 231 11.88 10.98 7.79
N LYS A 232 12.47 10.26 8.77
CA LYS A 232 13.02 10.81 10.01
C LYS A 232 14.11 11.84 9.71
N LYS A 233 14.14 12.91 10.50
CA LYS A 233 15.11 14.01 10.41
C LYS A 233 15.88 14.12 11.72
N GLY A 234 17.04 14.78 11.66
CA GLY A 234 17.76 15.16 12.86
C GLY A 234 16.98 16.17 13.70
N LYS A 235 17.22 16.18 15.00
CA LYS A 235 16.69 17.17 15.94
C LYS A 235 17.86 17.84 16.66
N GLU A 236 17.65 19.06 17.14
CA GLU A 236 18.63 19.74 18.00
C GLU A 236 18.94 18.90 19.23
N GLY A 237 20.22 18.76 19.56
CA GLY A 237 20.70 18.00 20.69
C GLY A 237 21.91 17.11 20.40
N LYS A 238 22.36 16.38 21.42
CA LYS A 238 23.44 15.38 21.30
C LYS A 238 23.09 14.32 20.28
N GLY A 239 24.09 13.81 19.56
CA GLY A 239 23.93 12.70 18.65
C GLY A 239 23.39 11.46 19.38
N ARG A 240 22.37 10.80 18.78
CA ARG A 240 21.74 9.59 19.29
C ARG A 240 21.96 8.46 18.31
N LEU A 241 22.45 7.34 18.80
CA LEU A 241 22.56 6.10 18.05
C LEU A 241 21.37 5.21 18.41
N SER A 242 20.67 4.68 17.42
CA SER A 242 19.54 3.78 17.61
C SER A 242 19.72 2.49 16.81
N LEU A 243 19.44 1.35 17.44
CA LEU A 243 19.46 0.03 16.84
C LEU A 243 18.05 -0.58 16.93
N SER A 244 17.50 -0.99 15.80
CA SER A 244 16.28 -1.78 15.71
C SER A 244 16.59 -3.15 15.10
N ALA A 245 16.17 -4.23 15.75
CA ALA A 245 16.35 -5.60 15.28
C ALA A 245 15.03 -6.37 15.42
N ASN A 246 14.57 -6.98 14.33
CA ASN A 246 13.35 -7.79 14.30
C ASN A 246 13.65 -9.15 13.68
N LEU A 247 13.24 -10.21 14.36
CA LEU A 247 13.36 -11.60 13.92
C LEU A 247 11.97 -12.23 13.87
N ALA A 248 11.62 -12.88 12.77
CA ALA A 248 10.31 -13.52 12.65
C ALA A 248 10.36 -14.88 11.99
N VAL A 249 9.39 -15.73 12.38
CA VAL A 249 9.08 -17.02 11.76
C VAL A 249 7.70 -16.90 11.11
N GLN A 250 7.58 -17.39 9.90
CA GLN A 250 6.40 -17.29 9.05
C GLN A 250 5.91 -18.67 8.65
N ASN A 251 4.60 -18.92 8.78
CA ASN A 251 3.96 -20.17 8.34
C ASN A 251 2.70 -19.83 7.54
N ALA A 252 2.30 -20.72 6.61
CA ALA A 252 1.01 -20.58 5.92
C ALA A 252 -0.13 -20.55 6.94
N THR A 253 -1.14 -19.71 6.72
CA THR A 253 -2.31 -19.61 7.60
C THR A 253 -3.27 -20.77 7.41
N ARG A 254 -3.36 -21.27 6.18
CA ARG A 254 -4.21 -22.39 5.75
C ARG A 254 -3.58 -23.06 4.53
N THR A 255 -3.86 -24.33 4.32
CA THR A 255 -3.55 -25.12 3.11
C THR A 255 -4.82 -25.82 2.64
N PRO A 256 -4.99 -26.11 1.34
CA PRO A 256 -6.16 -26.83 0.85
C PRO A 256 -6.10 -28.31 1.28
N ASP A 257 -7.26 -28.86 1.59
CA ASP A 257 -7.41 -30.28 1.86
C ASP A 257 -7.60 -31.04 0.55
N LEU A 258 -6.52 -31.66 0.05
CA LEU A 258 -6.50 -32.41 -1.20
C LEU A 258 -6.71 -33.91 -0.94
N LEU A 259 -7.18 -34.62 -1.95
CA LEU A 259 -7.28 -36.09 -1.91
C LEU A 259 -5.90 -36.72 -1.73
N ASN A 260 -5.85 -37.75 -0.94
CA ASN A 260 -4.70 -38.67 -0.87
C ASN A 260 -4.73 -39.69 -2.02
N ALA A 261 -3.67 -40.52 -2.18
CA ALA A 261 -3.54 -41.43 -3.31
C ALA A 261 -4.69 -42.45 -3.40
N SER A 262 -5.11 -43.04 -2.28
CA SER A 262 -6.24 -43.97 -2.21
C SER A 262 -7.56 -43.30 -2.64
N GLN A 263 -7.84 -42.11 -2.11
CA GLN A 263 -9.06 -41.35 -2.44
C GLN A 263 -9.09 -40.91 -3.90
N TYR A 264 -7.91 -40.45 -4.42
CA TYR A 264 -7.79 -40.06 -5.82
C TYR A 264 -8.01 -41.24 -6.77
N ALA A 265 -7.42 -42.39 -6.49
CA ALA A 265 -7.59 -43.60 -7.31
C ALA A 265 -9.06 -44.06 -7.37
N ALA A 266 -9.75 -44.02 -6.23
CA ALA A 266 -11.18 -44.32 -6.18
C ALA A 266 -12.02 -43.35 -7.04
N LEU A 267 -11.72 -42.01 -6.92
CA LEU A 267 -12.36 -41.00 -7.75
C LEU A 267 -12.09 -41.20 -9.24
N SER A 268 -10.83 -41.48 -9.59
CA SER A 268 -10.44 -41.71 -10.99
C SER A 268 -11.14 -42.94 -11.59
N ASN A 269 -11.29 -44.03 -10.82
CA ASN A 269 -12.03 -45.17 -11.26
C ASN A 269 -13.51 -44.83 -11.54
N ASP A 270 -14.17 -44.08 -10.66
CA ASP A 270 -15.55 -43.61 -10.90
C ASP A 270 -15.62 -42.71 -12.14
N MET A 271 -14.68 -41.80 -12.28
CA MET A 271 -14.59 -40.86 -13.40
C MET A 271 -14.45 -41.59 -14.74
N MET A 272 -13.61 -42.63 -14.81
CA MET A 272 -13.43 -43.47 -16.00
C MET A 272 -14.68 -44.26 -16.29
N ASN A 273 -15.25 -44.94 -15.30
CA ASN A 273 -16.46 -45.77 -15.44
C ASN A 273 -17.65 -44.95 -15.93
N ASN A 274 -17.89 -43.76 -15.37
CA ASN A 274 -18.99 -42.89 -15.75
C ASN A 274 -18.83 -42.29 -17.16
N SER A 275 -17.63 -42.27 -17.70
CA SER A 275 -17.34 -41.80 -19.08
C SER A 275 -17.19 -42.92 -20.09
N GLY A 276 -17.44 -44.19 -19.69
CA GLY A 276 -17.27 -45.36 -20.54
C GLY A 276 -15.81 -45.70 -20.89
N ASN A 277 -14.86 -45.12 -20.18
CA ASN A 277 -13.42 -45.39 -20.34
C ASN A 277 -12.96 -46.51 -19.41
N THR A 278 -11.85 -47.16 -19.76
CA THR A 278 -11.27 -48.22 -18.91
C THR A 278 -10.57 -47.58 -17.71
N ALA A 279 -10.93 -47.97 -16.50
CA ALA A 279 -10.23 -47.61 -15.28
C ALA A 279 -8.79 -48.16 -15.27
N ASN A 280 -7.91 -47.53 -14.50
CA ASN A 280 -6.51 -47.98 -14.38
C ASN A 280 -6.46 -49.33 -13.62
N PRO A 281 -5.96 -50.43 -14.25
CA PRO A 281 -5.87 -51.73 -13.58
C PRO A 281 -4.98 -51.73 -12.33
N GLU A 282 -3.97 -50.86 -12.26
CA GLU A 282 -3.09 -50.70 -11.09
C GLU A 282 -3.82 -50.11 -9.88
N TRP A 283 -5.00 -49.49 -10.10
CA TRP A 283 -5.84 -48.88 -9.05
C TRP A 283 -7.11 -49.68 -8.77
N ALA A 284 -7.12 -50.98 -9.16
CA ALA A 284 -8.25 -51.88 -8.88
C ALA A 284 -8.54 -52.02 -7.38
N ASP A 285 -7.51 -51.96 -6.53
CA ASP A 285 -7.62 -51.74 -5.10
C ASP A 285 -7.02 -50.39 -4.68
N PRO A 286 -7.82 -49.33 -4.65
CA PRO A 286 -7.33 -48.00 -4.26
C PRO A 286 -6.72 -47.94 -2.86
N SER A 287 -7.16 -48.84 -1.93
CA SER A 287 -6.67 -48.81 -0.55
C SER A 287 -5.17 -49.16 -0.42
N ALA A 288 -4.66 -49.96 -1.37
CA ALA A 288 -3.24 -50.35 -1.42
C ALA A 288 -2.28 -49.18 -1.65
N LEU A 289 -2.73 -48.06 -2.23
CA LEU A 289 -1.90 -46.90 -2.50
C LEU A 289 -1.63 -46.01 -1.26
N GLY A 290 -2.40 -46.20 -0.19
CA GLY A 290 -2.23 -45.44 1.04
C GLY A 290 -2.40 -43.93 0.88
N LYS A 291 -1.55 -43.14 1.57
CA LYS A 291 -1.64 -41.67 1.54
C LYS A 291 -0.99 -41.05 0.31
N GLY A 292 0.08 -41.63 -0.21
CA GLY A 292 0.86 -41.03 -1.29
C GLY A 292 1.56 -39.74 -0.90
N THR A 293 1.81 -38.88 -1.89
CA THR A 293 2.55 -37.59 -1.74
C THR A 293 1.59 -36.43 -1.52
N ASN A 294 1.79 -35.68 -0.45
CA ASN A 294 1.15 -34.37 -0.28
C ASN A 294 2.07 -33.29 -0.90
N TRP A 295 1.80 -32.90 -2.14
CA TRP A 295 2.60 -31.94 -2.87
C TRP A 295 2.60 -30.55 -2.25
N VAL A 296 1.55 -30.18 -1.51
CA VAL A 296 1.45 -28.92 -0.78
C VAL A 296 2.48 -28.88 0.34
N ASP A 297 2.56 -29.93 1.16
CA ASP A 297 3.55 -30.03 2.25
C ASP A 297 4.99 -30.06 1.70
N GLU A 298 5.20 -30.62 0.51
CA GLU A 298 6.52 -30.62 -0.15
C GLU A 298 6.89 -29.23 -0.66
N LEU A 299 5.94 -28.40 -1.08
CA LEU A 299 6.22 -27.05 -1.58
C LEU A 299 6.38 -26.04 -0.45
N PHE A 300 5.59 -26.16 0.61
CA PHE A 300 5.58 -25.20 1.72
C PHE A 300 6.68 -25.47 2.75
N ARG A 301 7.11 -24.43 3.44
CA ARG A 301 8.07 -24.50 4.54
C ARG A 301 7.86 -23.32 5.49
N ALA A 302 8.47 -23.39 6.67
CA ALA A 302 8.61 -22.23 7.52
C ALA A 302 9.50 -21.18 6.84
N GLY A 303 9.01 -19.95 6.73
CA GLY A 303 9.76 -18.78 6.27
C GLY A 303 10.40 -18.06 7.47
N TYR A 304 11.49 -17.32 7.21
CA TYR A 304 12.20 -16.54 8.23
C TYR A 304 12.39 -15.11 7.73
N MET A 305 12.25 -14.16 8.64
CA MET A 305 12.52 -12.74 8.35
C MET A 305 13.46 -12.17 9.41
N GLN A 306 14.46 -11.42 8.94
CA GLN A 306 15.41 -10.67 9.75
C GLN A 306 15.44 -9.24 9.23
N ASN A 307 15.23 -8.26 10.10
CA ASN A 307 15.26 -6.85 9.74
C ASN A 307 16.06 -6.08 10.78
N TYR A 308 17.16 -5.47 10.35
CA TYR A 308 18.08 -4.70 11.18
C TYR A 308 18.18 -3.28 10.65
N THR A 309 18.14 -2.30 11.54
CA THR A 309 18.35 -0.89 11.21
C THR A 309 19.21 -0.24 12.27
N LEU A 310 20.30 0.39 11.84
CA LEU A 310 21.15 1.24 12.65
C LEU A 310 20.98 2.67 12.17
N SER A 311 20.66 3.60 13.06
CA SER A 311 20.51 5.01 12.71
C SER A 311 21.25 5.92 13.69
N TYR A 312 21.72 7.05 13.16
CA TYR A 312 22.36 8.11 13.93
C TYR A 312 21.75 9.46 13.58
N SER A 313 21.31 10.20 14.59
CA SER A 313 20.64 11.48 14.40
C SER A 313 21.13 12.51 15.43
N GLY A 314 21.17 13.77 15.03
CA GLY A 314 21.56 14.87 15.90
C GLY A 314 21.48 16.21 15.19
N GLY A 315 21.90 17.25 15.85
CA GLY A 315 21.94 18.59 15.25
C GLY A 315 22.24 19.71 16.23
N SER A 316 22.44 20.88 15.66
CA SER A 316 22.57 22.15 16.36
C SER A 316 21.41 23.08 15.96
N ASP A 317 21.38 24.29 16.49
CA ASP A 317 20.45 25.34 16.08
C ASP A 317 20.50 25.66 14.57
N LYS A 318 21.59 25.32 13.88
CA LYS A 318 21.81 25.64 12.45
C LYS A 318 21.79 24.44 11.50
N ALA A 319 22.05 23.25 11.96
CA ALA A 319 22.13 22.08 11.08
C ALA A 319 21.64 20.81 11.79
N HIS A 320 20.83 20.04 11.09
CA HIS A 320 20.33 18.76 11.57
C HIS A 320 20.71 17.67 10.59
N TYR A 321 20.94 16.46 11.10
CA TYR A 321 21.27 15.30 10.29
C TYR A 321 20.64 14.03 10.84
N TYR A 322 20.23 13.17 9.93
CA TYR A 322 19.80 11.79 10.17
C TYR A 322 20.48 10.90 9.14
N VAL A 323 21.08 9.81 9.58
CA VAL A 323 21.68 8.80 8.71
C VAL A 323 21.27 7.43 9.22
N SER A 324 20.85 6.54 8.34
CA SER A 324 20.55 5.15 8.70
C SER A 324 21.05 4.16 7.66
N GLY A 325 21.33 2.94 8.13
CA GLY A 325 21.58 1.77 7.31
C GLY A 325 20.66 0.63 7.74
N GLY A 326 20.01 -0.02 6.78
CA GLY A 326 19.07 -1.11 7.04
C GLY A 326 19.35 -2.34 6.20
N MET A 327 19.03 -3.52 6.76
CA MET A 327 19.08 -4.81 6.06
C MET A 327 17.79 -5.59 6.38
N LEU A 328 17.10 -6.02 5.34
CA LEU A 328 15.99 -6.97 5.40
C LEU A 328 16.40 -8.23 4.64
N ASP A 329 16.31 -9.40 5.28
CA ASP A 329 16.45 -10.72 4.65
C ASP A 329 15.22 -11.55 5.00
N GLN A 330 14.44 -11.95 3.99
CA GLN A 330 13.19 -12.69 4.14
C GLN A 330 13.19 -13.91 3.23
N THR A 331 13.03 -15.09 3.80
CA THR A 331 12.72 -16.32 3.05
C THR A 331 11.23 -16.54 3.09
N GLY A 332 10.64 -16.84 1.92
CA GLY A 332 9.21 -17.10 1.80
C GLY A 332 8.79 -18.46 2.37
N ILE A 333 7.49 -18.61 2.61
CA ILE A 333 6.86 -19.87 3.02
C ILE A 333 6.76 -20.89 1.88
N VAL A 334 7.03 -20.48 0.66
CA VAL A 334 7.14 -21.35 -0.52
C VAL A 334 8.62 -21.52 -0.87
N ARG A 335 9.02 -22.74 -1.24
CA ARG A 335 10.42 -23.07 -1.64
C ARG A 335 10.91 -22.08 -2.71
N SER A 336 12.20 -21.78 -2.65
CA SER A 336 12.95 -20.91 -3.60
C SER A 336 12.53 -19.44 -3.62
N VAL A 337 11.54 -19.02 -2.85
CA VAL A 337 11.18 -17.59 -2.72
C VAL A 337 12.04 -16.95 -1.65
N LYS A 338 12.76 -15.88 -2.03
CA LYS A 338 13.62 -15.11 -1.11
C LYS A 338 13.70 -13.66 -1.54
N TYR A 339 13.72 -12.76 -0.57
CA TYR A 339 13.93 -11.32 -0.77
C TYR A 339 14.97 -10.80 0.19
N ARG A 340 15.93 -10.03 -0.32
CA ARG A 340 16.92 -9.32 0.48
C ARG A 340 17.01 -7.89 0.01
N ARG A 341 17.04 -6.94 0.95
CA ARG A 341 17.18 -5.52 0.67
C ARG A 341 18.14 -4.88 1.65
N PHE A 342 19.00 -4.02 1.12
CA PHE A 342 19.82 -3.08 1.88
C PHE A 342 19.30 -1.68 1.59
N THR A 343 19.23 -0.84 2.61
CA THR A 343 18.80 0.55 2.51
C THR A 343 19.82 1.46 3.17
N PHE A 344 19.99 2.64 2.60
CA PHE A 344 20.72 3.75 3.17
C PHE A 344 19.85 5.01 3.06
N GLN A 345 19.68 5.72 4.16
CA GLN A 345 18.94 6.98 4.24
C GLN A 345 19.84 8.06 4.79
N GLN A 346 19.83 9.25 4.15
CA GLN A 346 20.50 10.44 4.64
C GLN A 346 19.54 11.62 4.48
N ASN A 347 19.26 12.32 5.59
CA ASN A 347 18.52 13.56 5.62
C ASN A 347 19.32 14.60 6.36
N SER A 348 19.46 15.76 5.74
CA SER A 348 20.11 16.92 6.41
C SER A 348 19.45 18.20 6.00
N ASP A 349 19.42 19.14 6.93
CA ASP A 349 19.08 20.53 6.64
C ASP A 349 20.06 21.45 7.37
N ALA A 350 20.43 22.55 6.72
CA ALA A 350 21.38 23.51 7.24
C ALA A 350 20.97 24.96 6.90
N GLN A 351 20.99 25.81 7.90
CA GLN A 351 20.90 27.27 7.72
C GLN A 351 22.30 27.78 7.37
N VAL A 352 22.65 27.76 6.06
CA VAL A 352 23.97 28.11 5.55
C VAL A 352 24.25 29.61 5.75
N GLN A 353 23.22 30.42 5.50
CA GLN A 353 23.20 31.86 5.77
C GLN A 353 21.85 32.23 6.38
N PRO A 354 21.70 33.35 7.06
CA PRO A 354 20.41 33.78 7.61
C PRO A 354 19.27 33.85 6.57
N TRP A 355 19.62 34.02 5.30
CA TRP A 355 18.70 34.11 4.17
C TRP A 355 18.67 32.82 3.32
N LEU A 356 19.56 31.83 3.56
CA LEU A 356 19.68 30.61 2.75
C LEU A 356 19.63 29.36 3.62
N LYS A 357 18.57 28.53 3.45
CA LYS A 357 18.47 27.21 3.99
C LYS A 357 18.64 26.16 2.88
N MET A 358 19.51 25.17 3.10
CA MET A 358 19.71 24.03 2.21
C MET A 358 19.14 22.77 2.87
N THR A 359 18.50 21.92 2.07
CA THR A 359 18.01 20.59 2.53
C THR A 359 18.42 19.53 1.53
N SER A 360 18.86 18.38 2.03
CA SER A 360 19.18 17.20 1.22
C SER A 360 18.52 15.97 1.82
N ASN A 361 17.81 15.19 0.98
CA ASN A 361 17.24 13.90 1.35
C ASN A 361 17.69 12.90 0.29
N ILE A 362 18.30 11.78 0.72
CA ILE A 362 18.82 10.75 -0.17
C ILE A 362 18.45 9.39 0.40
N THR A 363 17.78 8.58 -0.40
CA THR A 363 17.46 7.18 -0.14
C THR A 363 18.11 6.32 -1.21
N ILE A 364 18.93 5.37 -0.80
CA ILE A 364 19.52 4.38 -1.70
C ILE A 364 19.02 3.01 -1.25
N SER A 365 18.59 2.18 -2.18
CA SER A 365 18.30 0.78 -1.89
C SER A 365 18.89 -0.14 -2.93
N ALA A 366 19.37 -1.29 -2.46
CA ALA A 366 19.81 -2.40 -3.28
C ALA A 366 19.05 -3.65 -2.85
N ASP A 367 18.38 -4.30 -3.78
CA ASP A 367 17.58 -5.48 -3.47
C ASP A 367 17.85 -6.64 -4.42
N ARG A 368 17.62 -7.85 -3.91
CA ARG A 368 17.61 -9.07 -4.69
C ARG A 368 16.36 -9.87 -4.36
N LYS A 369 15.56 -10.13 -5.39
CA LYS A 369 14.35 -10.93 -5.32
C LYS A 369 14.59 -12.24 -6.08
N GLN A 370 14.51 -13.37 -5.39
CA GLN A 370 14.40 -14.69 -5.97
C GLN A 370 12.93 -15.05 -6.02
N GLN A 371 12.40 -15.18 -7.23
CA GLN A 371 10.95 -15.38 -7.40
C GLN A 371 10.52 -16.81 -7.17
N GLY A 372 11.46 -17.78 -7.29
CA GLY A 372 11.18 -19.21 -7.29
C GLY A 372 10.44 -19.63 -8.56
N SER A 373 10.77 -20.79 -9.09
CA SER A 373 10.06 -21.40 -10.22
C SER A 373 9.00 -22.37 -9.68
N TYR A 374 8.08 -21.87 -8.85
CA TYR A 374 6.96 -22.64 -8.31
C TYR A 374 5.70 -22.35 -9.12
N ASP A 375 4.84 -23.35 -9.21
CA ASP A 375 3.50 -23.26 -9.79
C ASP A 375 2.49 -23.83 -8.79
N MET A 376 1.73 -22.93 -8.15
CA MET A 376 0.72 -23.32 -7.15
C MET A 376 -0.38 -24.16 -7.77
N GLY A 377 -0.88 -23.77 -8.95
CA GLY A 377 -1.93 -24.49 -9.64
C GLY A 377 -1.51 -25.92 -9.98
N ASN A 378 -0.29 -26.10 -10.51
CA ASN A 378 0.24 -27.44 -10.77
C ASN A 378 0.50 -28.22 -9.47
N THR A 379 0.90 -27.55 -8.37
CA THR A 379 1.07 -28.20 -7.07
C THR A 379 -0.24 -28.81 -6.56
N TYR A 380 -1.36 -28.13 -6.75
CA TYR A 380 -2.68 -28.62 -6.32
C TYR A 380 -3.21 -29.73 -7.24
N ARG A 381 -2.91 -29.64 -8.55
CA ARG A 381 -3.36 -30.61 -9.57
C ARG A 381 -2.47 -31.85 -9.65
N ALA A 382 -1.25 -31.81 -9.11
CA ALA A 382 -0.32 -32.94 -9.16
C ALA A 382 -0.87 -34.14 -8.43
N LEU A 383 -0.79 -35.31 -9.08
CA LEU A 383 -1.37 -36.53 -8.56
C LEU A 383 -0.63 -37.09 -7.35
N PRO A 384 -1.32 -37.45 -6.27
CA PRO A 384 -0.68 -37.93 -5.04
C PRO A 384 -0.11 -39.36 -5.17
N VAL A 385 -0.38 -40.04 -6.27
CA VAL A 385 0.15 -41.38 -6.55
C VAL A 385 1.62 -41.40 -6.93
N PHE A 386 2.20 -40.24 -7.31
CA PHE A 386 3.60 -40.14 -7.66
C PHE A 386 4.45 -39.74 -6.43
N ALA A 387 5.63 -40.36 -6.29
CA ALA A 387 6.62 -39.92 -5.32
C ALA A 387 7.28 -38.60 -5.81
N VAL A 388 7.95 -37.86 -4.94
CA VAL A 388 8.71 -36.65 -5.36
C VAL A 388 9.91 -37.04 -6.24
N LYS A 389 10.58 -38.14 -5.88
CA LYS A 389 11.71 -38.73 -6.59
C LYS A 389 11.59 -40.22 -6.61
N ASP A 390 12.11 -40.85 -7.65
CA ASP A 390 12.20 -42.28 -7.74
C ASP A 390 13.37 -42.86 -6.92
N ALA A 391 13.56 -44.19 -6.98
CA ALA A 391 14.61 -44.89 -6.26
C ALA A 391 16.04 -44.53 -6.75
N SER A 392 16.15 -43.99 -7.97
CA SER A 392 17.42 -43.51 -8.52
C SER A 392 17.74 -42.07 -8.14
N GLY A 393 16.78 -41.37 -7.52
CA GLY A 393 16.90 -39.97 -7.13
C GLY A 393 16.47 -38.98 -8.24
N GLU A 394 15.91 -39.47 -9.34
CA GLU A 394 15.37 -38.63 -10.41
C GLU A 394 13.98 -38.12 -10.06
N TRP A 395 13.63 -36.95 -10.63
CA TRP A 395 12.31 -36.34 -10.42
C TRP A 395 11.24 -37.14 -11.17
N THR A 396 10.20 -37.61 -10.45
CA THR A 396 9.12 -38.41 -11.06
C THR A 396 8.11 -37.51 -11.74
N GLY A 397 7.26 -38.10 -12.59
CA GLY A 397 6.15 -37.45 -13.23
C GLY A 397 5.29 -38.39 -14.01
N PRO A 398 4.14 -37.99 -14.54
CA PRO A 398 3.25 -38.82 -15.34
C PRO A 398 3.96 -39.44 -16.55
N GLU A 399 3.83 -40.75 -16.66
CA GLU A 399 4.28 -41.52 -17.82
C GLU A 399 3.23 -42.59 -18.16
N GLY A 400 2.99 -42.82 -19.44
CA GLY A 400 2.00 -43.80 -19.89
C GLY A 400 0.68 -43.20 -20.32
N ASN A 401 -0.45 -43.82 -19.93
CA ASN A 401 -1.76 -43.39 -20.35
C ASN A 401 -2.17 -42.05 -19.72
N SER A 402 -2.30 -41.01 -20.55
CA SER A 402 -2.63 -39.64 -20.10
C SER A 402 -4.05 -39.51 -19.53
N LEU A 403 -4.98 -40.43 -19.86
CA LEU A 403 -6.31 -40.45 -19.23
C LEU A 403 -6.22 -40.76 -17.74
N TRP A 404 -5.25 -41.58 -17.33
CA TRP A 404 -5.05 -41.98 -15.93
C TRP A 404 -4.11 -41.06 -15.17
N TYR A 405 -2.96 -40.72 -15.79
CA TYR A 405 -1.86 -40.04 -15.14
C TYR A 405 -1.79 -38.55 -15.44
N GLY A 406 -2.56 -38.10 -16.46
CA GLY A 406 -2.58 -36.69 -16.84
C GLY A 406 -1.27 -36.17 -17.42
N SER A 407 -1.07 -34.86 -17.33
CA SER A 407 0.11 -34.16 -17.87
C SER A 407 0.74 -33.20 -16.89
N VAL A 408 0.33 -33.21 -15.63
CA VAL A 408 0.87 -32.28 -14.62
C VAL A 408 2.26 -32.73 -14.19
N ARG A 409 3.27 -31.97 -14.56
CA ARG A 409 4.68 -32.23 -14.19
C ARG A 409 4.90 -32.11 -12.69
N ASN A 410 5.99 -32.72 -12.20
CA ASN A 410 6.44 -32.56 -10.82
C ASN A 410 6.61 -31.09 -10.43
N PRO A 411 5.88 -30.59 -9.44
CA PRO A 411 5.92 -29.15 -9.09
C PRO A 411 7.16 -28.76 -8.26
N ILE A 412 7.91 -29.72 -7.71
CA ILE A 412 9.04 -29.48 -6.82
C ILE A 412 10.35 -29.39 -7.61
N GLY A 413 10.51 -30.17 -8.67
CA GLY A 413 11.71 -30.15 -9.50
C GLY A 413 12.16 -28.74 -9.92
N PRO A 414 11.30 -27.94 -10.58
CA PRO A 414 11.62 -26.58 -11.01
C PRO A 414 12.04 -25.66 -9.87
N THR A 415 11.47 -25.85 -8.66
CA THR A 415 11.85 -25.01 -7.50
C THR A 415 13.31 -25.18 -7.07
N THR A 416 13.93 -26.30 -7.46
CA THR A 416 15.30 -26.65 -7.07
C THR A 416 16.31 -26.36 -8.18
N THR A 417 15.94 -26.55 -9.43
CA THR A 417 16.84 -26.50 -10.59
C THR A 417 16.79 -25.16 -11.31
N ASP A 418 15.58 -24.60 -11.47
CA ASP A 418 15.41 -23.35 -12.17
C ASP A 418 15.89 -22.17 -11.30
N ARG A 419 16.50 -21.21 -11.94
CA ARG A 419 16.98 -20.00 -11.27
C ARG A 419 16.27 -18.79 -11.87
N SER A 420 15.59 -18.02 -11.02
CA SER A 420 14.98 -16.76 -11.43
C SER A 420 15.24 -15.72 -10.36
N SER A 421 15.88 -14.63 -10.72
CA SER A 421 16.18 -13.55 -9.79
C SER A 421 16.14 -12.19 -10.48
N THR A 422 15.67 -11.19 -9.73
CA THR A 422 15.77 -9.77 -10.08
C THR A 422 16.70 -9.10 -9.08
N LYS A 423 17.65 -8.31 -9.57
CA LYS A 423 18.47 -7.41 -8.75
C LYS A 423 18.04 -5.99 -9.04
N GLY A 424 17.70 -5.22 -8.00
CA GLY A 424 17.28 -3.83 -8.08
C GLY A 424 18.29 -2.91 -7.41
N TYR A 425 18.52 -1.73 -7.99
CA TYR A 425 19.26 -0.62 -7.38
C TYR A 425 18.46 0.63 -7.60
N ASN A 426 18.15 1.35 -6.53
CA ASN A 426 17.31 2.54 -6.58
C ASN A 426 18.02 3.70 -5.87
N LEU A 427 17.97 4.86 -6.48
CA LEU A 427 18.39 6.14 -5.91
C LEU A 427 17.23 7.10 -6.00
N LEU A 428 16.68 7.50 -4.86
CA LEU A 428 15.69 8.56 -4.75
C LEU A 428 16.28 9.67 -3.90
N GLY A 429 16.19 10.91 -4.37
CA GLY A 429 16.68 11.99 -3.55
C GLY A 429 16.33 13.36 -4.10
N ASN A 430 16.52 14.36 -3.25
CA ASN A 430 16.40 15.75 -3.65
C ASN A 430 17.39 16.64 -2.89
N ILE A 431 17.72 17.75 -3.53
CA ILE A 431 18.41 18.87 -2.93
C ILE A 431 17.53 20.09 -3.12
N SER A 432 17.27 20.85 -2.05
CA SER A 432 16.50 22.08 -2.13
C SER A 432 17.22 23.26 -1.48
N ALA A 433 17.07 24.42 -2.09
CA ALA A 433 17.50 25.70 -1.58
C ALA A 433 16.27 26.57 -1.30
N GLU A 434 16.14 27.06 -0.09
CA GLU A 434 15.12 28.04 0.32
C GLU A 434 15.79 29.39 0.62
N VAL A 435 15.47 30.37 -0.21
CA VAL A 435 16.00 31.75 -0.10
C VAL A 435 14.93 32.62 0.53
N THR A 436 15.21 33.18 1.69
CA THR A 436 14.36 34.15 2.37
C THR A 436 14.63 35.56 1.79
N LEU A 437 13.72 36.00 0.90
CA LEU A 437 13.81 37.33 0.25
C LEU A 437 13.34 38.43 1.19
N ALA A 438 12.28 38.16 1.95
CA ALA A 438 11.75 38.98 3.02
C ALA A 438 11.13 38.06 4.08
N LYS A 439 10.84 38.58 5.29
CA LYS A 439 10.22 37.80 6.37
C LYS A 439 8.91 37.10 5.96
N TRP A 440 8.24 37.62 4.94
CA TRP A 440 6.97 37.17 4.41
C TRP A 440 7.07 36.58 2.98
N LEU A 441 8.28 36.54 2.38
CA LEU A 441 8.49 36.07 1.01
C LEU A 441 9.72 35.17 0.93
N LYS A 442 9.52 33.95 0.45
CA LYS A 442 10.58 32.99 0.21
C LYS A 442 10.52 32.47 -1.22
N LEU A 443 11.67 32.13 -1.76
CA LEU A 443 11.82 31.38 -3.01
C LEU A 443 12.39 29.99 -2.65
N LYS A 444 11.74 28.93 -3.08
CA LYS A 444 12.27 27.58 -2.94
C LYS A 444 12.49 26.95 -4.30
N SER A 445 13.67 26.37 -4.50
CA SER A 445 14.03 25.57 -5.67
C SER A 445 14.43 24.18 -5.18
N THR A 446 13.84 23.14 -5.80
CA THR A 446 14.11 21.74 -5.47
C THR A 446 14.43 20.98 -6.73
N PHE A 447 15.60 20.35 -6.77
CA PHE A 447 15.96 19.39 -7.79
C PHE A 447 15.87 17.97 -7.20
N GLY A 448 15.13 17.11 -7.87
CA GLY A 448 14.90 15.71 -7.46
C GLY A 448 15.30 14.72 -8.54
N ILE A 449 15.67 13.54 -8.10
CA ILE A 449 15.98 12.38 -8.95
C ILE A 449 15.31 11.13 -8.40
N ASP A 450 14.71 10.33 -9.30
CA ASP A 450 14.26 8.95 -9.08
C ASP A 450 14.90 8.09 -10.15
N ALA A 451 15.94 7.34 -9.79
CA ALA A 451 16.69 6.47 -10.69
C ALA A 451 16.56 5.01 -10.25
N LYS A 452 16.16 4.17 -11.19
CA LYS A 452 15.94 2.74 -11.03
C LYS A 452 16.75 1.95 -12.02
N PHE A 453 17.42 0.92 -11.53
CA PHE A 453 18.08 -0.08 -12.33
C PHE A 453 17.64 -1.45 -11.87
N TRP A 454 17.14 -2.29 -12.77
CA TRP A 454 16.83 -3.66 -12.40
C TRP A 454 17.22 -4.65 -13.49
N TYR A 455 17.82 -5.74 -13.03
CA TYR A 455 18.40 -6.79 -13.84
C TYR A 455 17.64 -8.08 -13.57
N ASN A 456 16.99 -8.62 -14.58
CA ASN A 456 16.38 -9.94 -14.50
C ASN A 456 17.38 -10.98 -15.05
N ASP A 457 17.45 -12.11 -14.40
CA ASP A 457 18.31 -13.24 -14.78
C ASP A 457 17.56 -14.52 -14.46
N SER A 458 17.18 -15.28 -15.47
CA SER A 458 16.54 -16.58 -15.34
C SER A 458 17.26 -17.62 -16.18
N TYR A 459 17.38 -18.83 -15.61
CA TYR A 459 18.00 -19.99 -16.24
C TYR A 459 17.14 -21.21 -15.98
N THR A 460 16.80 -21.93 -17.06
CA THR A 460 16.11 -23.23 -17.03
C THR A 460 17.07 -24.27 -17.59
N PRO A 461 17.48 -25.29 -16.82
CA PRO A 461 18.36 -26.33 -17.29
C PRO A 461 17.60 -27.31 -18.22
N LYS A 462 18.32 -28.01 -19.05
CA LYS A 462 17.83 -29.18 -19.78
C LYS A 462 17.49 -30.28 -18.79
N HIS A 463 16.33 -30.95 -19.00
CA HIS A 463 15.95 -32.13 -18.22
C HIS A 463 14.99 -33.03 -19.00
N ASN A 464 14.97 -34.30 -18.67
CA ASN A 464 14.11 -35.29 -19.30
C ASN A 464 12.91 -35.72 -18.44
N TRP A 465 12.52 -34.89 -17.46
CA TRP A 465 11.41 -35.21 -16.56
C TRP A 465 10.09 -35.34 -17.33
N LYS A 466 9.38 -36.39 -16.99
CA LYS A 466 8.05 -36.63 -17.56
C LYS A 466 7.00 -35.69 -16.92
N PRO A 467 5.94 -35.33 -17.61
CA PRO A 467 5.60 -35.70 -19.01
C PRO A 467 6.18 -34.69 -20.03
N SER A 468 6.82 -33.62 -19.57
CA SER A 468 7.26 -32.51 -20.42
C SER A 468 8.77 -32.26 -20.25
N PRO A 469 9.62 -33.00 -20.98
CA PRO A 469 11.06 -32.76 -20.97
C PRO A 469 11.39 -31.36 -21.51
N VAL A 470 12.42 -30.74 -20.98
CA VAL A 470 13.02 -29.52 -21.51
C VAL A 470 14.24 -29.92 -22.34
N GLU A 471 14.07 -29.91 -23.65
CA GLU A 471 15.09 -30.38 -24.59
C GLU A 471 16.30 -29.45 -24.68
N GLU A 472 16.06 -28.15 -24.56
CA GLU A 472 17.10 -27.11 -24.63
C GLU A 472 17.10 -26.29 -23.33
N SER A 473 18.27 -26.23 -22.68
CA SER A 473 18.46 -25.26 -21.59
C SER A 473 18.35 -23.83 -22.14
N SER A 474 17.84 -22.91 -21.34
CA SER A 474 17.65 -21.52 -21.76
C SER A 474 18.08 -20.55 -20.68
N ARG A 475 18.67 -19.43 -21.08
CA ARG A 475 18.96 -18.29 -20.22
C ARG A 475 18.42 -17.00 -20.81
N TYR A 476 17.65 -16.29 -19.98
CA TYR A 476 17.16 -14.96 -20.29
C TYR A 476 17.80 -13.93 -19.35
N LYS A 477 18.27 -12.83 -19.88
CA LYS A 477 18.71 -11.65 -19.14
C LYS A 477 18.04 -10.39 -19.67
N SER A 478 17.68 -9.45 -18.76
CA SER A 478 17.31 -8.10 -19.14
C SER A 478 17.99 -7.07 -18.25
N ASP A 479 18.35 -5.95 -18.85
CA ASP A 479 18.86 -4.74 -18.23
C ASP A 479 17.84 -3.64 -18.45
N ASN A 480 17.31 -3.07 -17.36
CA ASN A 480 16.27 -2.06 -17.39
C ASN A 480 16.71 -0.84 -16.57
N LYS A 481 16.50 0.35 -17.11
CA LYS A 481 16.88 1.61 -16.49
C LYS A 481 15.73 2.61 -16.62
N SER A 482 15.45 3.30 -15.55
CA SER A 482 14.48 4.40 -15.56
C SER A 482 15.02 5.56 -14.77
N PHE A 483 15.05 6.74 -15.38
CA PHE A 483 15.47 7.99 -14.76
C PHE A 483 14.33 8.97 -14.82
N THR A 484 13.92 9.51 -13.69
CA THR A 484 12.99 10.62 -13.60
C THR A 484 13.66 11.80 -12.92
N TYR A 485 13.69 12.93 -13.58
CA TYR A 485 14.18 14.19 -13.03
C TYR A 485 12.99 15.08 -12.69
N LEU A 486 13.10 15.79 -11.57
CA LEU A 486 12.13 16.77 -11.10
C LEU A 486 12.84 18.09 -10.85
N TRP A 487 12.25 19.17 -11.29
CA TRP A 487 12.72 20.53 -10.93
C TRP A 487 11.53 21.41 -10.61
N ASP A 488 11.38 21.72 -9.32
CA ASP A 488 10.31 22.54 -8.77
C ASP A 488 10.86 23.92 -8.35
N ASN A 489 10.18 24.99 -8.75
CA ASN A 489 10.52 26.34 -8.37
C ASN A 489 9.26 27.09 -7.98
N TYR A 490 9.20 27.64 -6.76
CA TYR A 490 8.03 28.35 -6.31
C TYR A 490 8.32 29.41 -5.27
N PHE A 491 7.54 30.50 -5.35
CA PHE A 491 7.48 31.52 -4.34
C PHE A 491 6.47 31.15 -3.27
N ILE A 492 6.81 31.46 -2.02
CA ILE A 492 5.95 31.31 -0.85
C ILE A 492 5.82 32.68 -0.22
N PHE A 493 4.62 33.22 -0.23
CA PHE A 493 4.21 34.40 0.52
C PHE A 493 3.40 33.95 1.73
N ASP A 494 3.74 34.48 2.92
CA ASP A 494 3.06 34.14 4.18
C ASP A 494 3.05 35.36 5.08
N HIS A 495 1.86 35.93 5.32
CA HIS A 495 1.72 37.12 6.12
C HIS A 495 0.37 37.24 6.81
N THR A 496 0.38 37.78 8.05
CA THR A 496 -0.84 38.07 8.81
C THR A 496 -1.09 39.55 8.85
N PHE A 497 -2.16 40.02 8.20
CA PHE A 497 -2.62 41.40 8.21
C PHE A 497 -3.60 41.63 9.35
N ALA A 498 -3.50 42.83 9.97
CA ALA A 498 -4.40 43.26 11.03
C ALA A 498 -4.64 42.21 12.16
N LYS A 499 -3.69 41.30 12.38
CA LYS A 499 -3.74 40.20 13.37
C LYS A 499 -4.90 39.17 13.16
N LYS A 500 -5.71 39.34 12.12
CA LYS A 500 -6.92 38.49 11.87
C LYS A 500 -6.94 37.87 10.49
N HIS A 501 -6.22 38.45 9.51
CA HIS A 501 -6.23 37.97 8.12
C HIS A 501 -4.90 37.32 7.82
N HIS A 502 -4.83 35.99 7.91
CA HIS A 502 -3.64 35.25 7.51
C HIS A 502 -3.76 34.85 6.03
N VAL A 503 -2.77 35.23 5.23
CA VAL A 503 -2.71 34.96 3.80
C VAL A 503 -1.43 34.21 3.49
N GLY A 504 -1.57 32.96 3.02
CA GLY A 504 -0.51 32.15 2.43
C GLY A 504 -0.74 32.02 0.92
N LEU A 505 0.20 32.46 0.10
CA LEU A 505 0.15 32.31 -1.34
C LEU A 505 1.39 31.57 -1.81
N MET A 506 1.20 30.51 -2.60
CA MET A 506 2.26 29.81 -3.30
C MET A 506 1.99 29.89 -4.81
N ALA A 507 3.02 30.22 -5.60
CA ALA A 507 2.95 30.17 -7.05
C ALA A 507 4.27 29.68 -7.63
N GLY A 508 4.22 28.82 -8.65
CA GLY A 508 5.45 28.26 -9.20
C GLY A 508 5.27 27.32 -10.38
N THR A 509 6.37 26.68 -10.70
CA THR A 509 6.49 25.74 -11.82
C THR A 509 7.07 24.40 -11.34
N SER A 510 6.69 23.33 -12.04
CA SER A 510 7.28 21.99 -11.86
C SER A 510 7.55 21.40 -13.25
N ALA A 511 8.75 20.92 -13.45
CA ALA A 511 9.15 20.20 -14.67
C ALA A 511 9.59 18.78 -14.29
N GLN A 512 9.06 17.80 -14.99
CA GLN A 512 9.46 16.40 -14.87
C GLN A 512 9.81 15.84 -16.22
N TRP A 513 10.83 15.04 -16.26
CA TRP A 513 11.23 14.29 -17.44
C TRP A 513 11.65 12.88 -17.03
N ASN A 514 11.18 11.88 -17.77
CA ASN A 514 11.52 10.47 -17.57
C ASN A 514 12.08 9.89 -18.85
N ASN A 515 13.13 9.11 -18.70
CA ASN A 515 13.68 8.24 -19.72
C ASN A 515 13.66 6.81 -19.19
N PHE A 516 13.15 5.90 -20.00
CA PHE A 516 13.15 4.46 -19.73
C PHE A 516 13.82 3.73 -20.89
N ASP A 517 14.84 2.95 -20.58
CA ASP A 517 15.61 2.13 -21.51
C ASP A 517 15.65 0.69 -21.04
N TYR A 518 15.41 -0.26 -21.92
CA TYR A 518 15.60 -1.66 -21.64
C TYR A 518 16.26 -2.42 -22.78
N LEU A 519 17.06 -3.40 -22.41
CA LEU A 519 17.68 -4.38 -23.30
C LEU A 519 17.42 -5.78 -22.74
N ASN A 520 17.06 -6.73 -23.61
CA ASN A 520 16.97 -8.13 -23.23
C ASN A 520 17.69 -9.04 -24.23
N ALA A 521 18.08 -10.21 -23.77
CA ALA A 521 18.65 -11.26 -24.58
C ALA A 521 18.29 -12.63 -24.01
N GLN A 522 18.01 -13.57 -24.92
CA GLN A 522 17.86 -14.98 -24.59
C GLN A 522 18.73 -15.84 -25.48
N LYS A 523 19.47 -16.77 -24.89
CA LYS A 523 20.20 -17.83 -25.58
C LYS A 523 19.75 -19.19 -25.06
N ASN A 524 19.77 -20.16 -25.92
CA ASN A 524 19.43 -21.55 -25.66
C ASN A 524 20.63 -22.44 -25.90
N VAL A 525 20.56 -23.71 -25.46
CA VAL A 525 21.54 -24.75 -25.60
C VAL A 525 22.86 -24.42 -24.91
N PHE A 526 22.94 -24.75 -23.64
CA PHE A 526 24.16 -24.66 -22.85
C PHE A 526 24.75 -26.07 -22.66
N ALA A 527 26.04 -26.22 -22.99
CA ALA A 527 26.67 -27.51 -22.95
C ALA A 527 26.76 -28.13 -21.53
N TYR A 528 26.86 -27.25 -20.50
CA TYR A 528 26.95 -27.67 -19.10
C TYR A 528 26.11 -26.76 -18.20
N ASP A 529 25.30 -27.34 -17.32
CA ASP A 529 24.50 -26.58 -16.38
C ASP A 529 25.29 -25.75 -15.36
N GLY A 530 26.54 -26.07 -15.14
CA GLY A 530 27.46 -25.30 -14.29
C GLY A 530 28.02 -24.04 -14.95
N VAL A 531 28.02 -24.00 -16.30
CA VAL A 531 28.63 -22.92 -17.12
C VAL A 531 27.53 -22.34 -18.04
N HIS A 532 26.77 -21.43 -17.51
CA HIS A 532 25.60 -20.85 -18.19
C HIS A 532 25.73 -19.34 -18.42
N GLU A 533 26.97 -18.83 -18.64
CA GLU A 533 27.13 -17.45 -19.11
C GLU A 533 26.59 -17.29 -20.54
N MET A 534 26.10 -16.06 -20.86
CA MET A 534 25.43 -15.83 -22.15
C MET A 534 26.30 -16.22 -23.37
N ASP A 535 27.64 -16.09 -23.28
CA ASP A 535 28.55 -16.45 -24.36
C ASP A 535 28.55 -17.95 -24.66
N ASN A 536 28.24 -18.77 -23.63
CA ASN A 536 28.28 -20.23 -23.76
C ASN A 536 27.01 -20.86 -24.33
N GLY A 537 25.96 -20.06 -24.54
CA GLY A 537 24.74 -20.52 -25.23
C GLY A 537 25.00 -20.61 -26.74
N GLU A 538 24.68 -21.75 -27.35
CA GLU A 538 24.95 -22.00 -28.78
C GLU A 538 23.95 -21.27 -29.67
N LYS A 539 22.67 -21.25 -29.29
CA LYS A 539 21.59 -20.69 -30.11
C LYS A 539 21.11 -19.34 -29.59
N MET A 540 21.15 -18.32 -30.43
CA MET A 540 20.45 -17.06 -30.20
C MET A 540 18.94 -17.33 -30.34
N HIS A 541 18.16 -17.03 -29.30
CA HIS A 541 16.71 -17.18 -29.34
C HIS A 541 16.03 -15.82 -29.53
N ALA A 542 16.41 -14.82 -28.74
CA ALA A 542 15.84 -13.48 -28.83
C ALA A 542 16.84 -12.41 -28.40
N ILE A 543 16.78 -11.26 -29.04
CA ILE A 543 17.41 -10.02 -28.59
C ILE A 543 16.44 -8.89 -28.87
N GLY A 544 16.25 -7.99 -27.94
CA GLY A 544 15.34 -6.86 -28.10
C GLY A 544 15.69 -5.73 -27.15
N GLY A 545 15.25 -4.54 -27.49
CA GLY A 545 15.43 -3.36 -26.67
C GLY A 545 14.51 -2.24 -27.10
N ASN A 546 14.22 -1.31 -26.21
CA ASN A 546 13.34 -0.17 -26.47
C ASN A 546 13.69 0.98 -25.53
N GLU A 547 13.61 2.19 -26.04
CA GLU A 547 13.74 3.42 -25.27
C GLU A 547 12.47 4.23 -25.38
N THR A 548 11.97 4.74 -24.27
CA THR A 548 10.78 5.60 -24.22
C THR A 548 10.95 6.76 -23.28
N GLU A 549 10.35 7.89 -23.62
CA GLU A 549 10.42 9.12 -22.86
C GLU A 549 9.05 9.73 -22.63
N TRP A 550 8.91 10.47 -21.53
CA TRP A 550 7.81 11.39 -21.33
C TRP A 550 8.25 12.63 -20.55
N ALA A 551 7.55 13.72 -20.76
CA ALA A 551 7.78 14.97 -20.05
C ALA A 551 6.46 15.58 -19.58
N LEU A 552 6.51 16.25 -18.43
CA LEU A 552 5.39 16.96 -17.82
C LEU A 552 5.88 18.35 -17.36
N MET A 553 5.23 19.40 -17.85
CA MET A 553 5.45 20.79 -17.40
C MET A 553 4.20 21.31 -16.74
N SER A 554 4.35 21.96 -15.59
CA SER A 554 3.23 22.40 -14.77
C SER A 554 3.42 23.82 -14.27
N TYR A 555 2.32 24.58 -14.24
CA TYR A 555 2.17 25.86 -13.58
C TYR A 555 1.14 25.72 -12.47
N MET A 556 1.44 26.25 -11.27
CA MET A 556 0.56 26.08 -10.14
C MET A 556 0.50 27.31 -9.26
N ALA A 557 -0.67 27.54 -8.66
CA ALA A 557 -0.87 28.54 -7.63
C ALA A 557 -1.84 28.00 -6.57
N ARG A 558 -1.55 28.31 -5.30
CA ARG A 558 -2.43 27.99 -4.15
C ARG A 558 -2.54 29.20 -3.25
N LEU A 559 -3.76 29.55 -2.91
CA LEU A 559 -4.11 30.52 -1.89
C LEU A 559 -4.66 29.78 -0.67
N ASN A 560 -4.08 30.04 0.49
CA ASN A 560 -4.64 29.71 1.78
C ASN A 560 -5.00 31.03 2.47
N TYR A 561 -6.25 31.18 2.85
CA TYR A 561 -6.74 32.34 3.57
C TYR A 561 -7.43 31.92 4.84
N GLU A 562 -7.08 32.56 5.93
CA GLU A 562 -7.68 32.32 7.23
C GLU A 562 -8.10 33.65 7.87
N TYR A 563 -9.32 33.70 8.33
CA TYR A 563 -9.85 34.87 9.04
C TYR A 563 -10.12 34.53 10.50
N ALA A 564 -9.42 35.22 11.40
CA ALA A 564 -9.58 35.17 12.85
C ALA A 564 -9.55 33.75 13.44
N ASP A 565 -8.75 32.82 12.87
CA ASP A 565 -8.73 31.39 13.24
C ASP A 565 -10.08 30.64 13.09
N ARG A 566 -11.07 31.24 12.43
CA ARG A 566 -12.45 30.71 12.33
C ARG A 566 -12.80 30.18 10.94
N TYR A 567 -12.59 31.01 9.92
CA TYR A 567 -12.96 30.71 8.54
C TYR A 567 -11.71 30.49 7.71
N LEU A 568 -11.64 29.32 7.07
CA LEU A 568 -10.51 28.92 6.29
C LEU A 568 -10.93 28.66 4.85
N LEU A 569 -10.15 29.18 3.90
CA LEU A 569 -10.31 28.96 2.47
C LEU A 569 -9.00 28.46 1.89
N THR A 570 -9.04 27.37 1.13
CA THR A 570 -7.94 26.98 0.24
C THR A 570 -8.45 26.97 -1.19
N ALA A 571 -7.78 27.67 -2.09
CA ALA A 571 -8.05 27.65 -3.52
C ALA A 571 -6.76 27.28 -4.27
N THR A 572 -6.83 26.29 -5.16
CA THR A 572 -5.67 25.84 -5.95
C THR A 572 -6.05 25.81 -7.42
N VAL A 573 -5.15 26.26 -8.28
CA VAL A 573 -5.21 26.06 -9.72
C VAL A 573 -3.88 25.48 -10.19
N ARG A 574 -3.96 24.43 -11.00
CA ARG A 574 -2.78 23.84 -11.65
C ARG A 574 -3.08 23.60 -13.12
N ARG A 575 -2.10 23.89 -13.94
CA ARG A 575 -2.15 23.64 -15.39
C ARG A 575 -0.98 22.76 -15.77
N ASP A 576 -1.28 21.56 -16.24
CA ASP A 576 -0.31 20.53 -16.62
C ASP A 576 -0.27 20.35 -18.15
N GLY A 577 0.93 20.28 -18.72
CA GLY A 577 1.16 19.95 -20.12
C GLY A 577 1.99 18.67 -20.22
N SER A 578 1.42 17.62 -20.83
CA SER A 578 2.07 16.30 -20.98
C SER A 578 2.41 15.98 -22.41
N SER A 579 3.60 15.40 -22.62
CA SER A 579 4.04 14.88 -23.92
C SER A 579 3.26 13.64 -24.39
N ARG A 580 2.50 12.98 -23.50
CA ARG A 580 1.69 11.79 -23.82
C ARG A 580 0.45 12.08 -24.66
N PHE A 581 0.09 13.37 -24.78
CA PHE A 581 -1.07 13.81 -25.54
C PHE A 581 -0.68 14.57 -26.81
N GLY A 582 -1.53 14.49 -27.80
CA GLY A 582 -1.39 15.24 -29.05
C GLY A 582 -1.38 16.76 -28.82
N ARG A 583 -0.87 17.52 -29.79
CA ARG A 583 -0.61 18.98 -29.68
C ARG A 583 -1.80 19.78 -29.15
N ASN A 584 -3.01 19.44 -29.58
CA ASN A 584 -4.22 20.20 -29.25
C ASN A 584 -4.74 19.90 -27.81
N ASN A 585 -4.44 18.74 -27.24
CA ASN A 585 -4.98 18.26 -25.96
C ASN A 585 -3.90 18.12 -24.89
N ARG A 586 -2.70 18.65 -25.17
CA ARG A 586 -1.54 18.52 -24.29
C ARG A 586 -1.74 19.15 -22.92
N TRP A 587 -2.49 20.25 -22.85
CA TRP A 587 -2.67 21.04 -21.64
C TRP A 587 -4.02 20.79 -20.98
N GLY A 588 -4.00 20.41 -19.68
CA GLY A 588 -5.15 20.31 -18.79
C GLY A 588 -5.10 21.34 -17.67
N THR A 589 -6.25 21.87 -17.26
CA THR A 589 -6.35 22.83 -16.15
C THR A 589 -7.22 22.25 -15.05
N PHE A 590 -6.74 22.26 -13.82
CA PHE A 590 -7.30 21.54 -12.68
C PHE A 590 -7.52 22.51 -11.50
N PRO A 591 -8.71 23.12 -11.37
CA PRO A 591 -9.05 23.99 -10.26
C PRO A 591 -9.59 23.20 -9.07
N SER A 592 -9.38 23.72 -7.87
CA SER A 592 -10.04 23.24 -6.65
C SER A 592 -10.26 24.35 -5.64
N VAL A 593 -11.31 24.20 -4.82
CA VAL A 593 -11.64 25.08 -3.72
C VAL A 593 -12.12 24.28 -2.54
N SER A 594 -11.70 24.67 -1.34
CA SER A 594 -12.24 24.10 -0.10
C SER A 594 -12.38 25.16 0.98
N LEU A 595 -13.41 24.98 1.78
CA LEU A 595 -13.78 25.85 2.89
C LEU A 595 -13.80 25.03 4.17
N ALA A 596 -13.37 25.64 5.26
CA ALA A 596 -13.62 25.09 6.58
C ALA A 596 -14.04 26.20 7.55
N TRP A 597 -14.93 25.83 8.44
CA TRP A 597 -15.44 26.68 9.50
C TRP A 597 -15.20 26.02 10.85
N ARG A 598 -14.45 26.68 11.72
CA ARG A 598 -14.26 26.29 13.11
C ARG A 598 -15.37 26.88 13.95
N ALA A 599 -16.50 26.16 14.03
CA ALA A 599 -17.65 26.58 14.79
C ALA A 599 -17.32 26.75 16.28
N SER A 600 -16.38 25.95 16.81
CA SER A 600 -15.94 26.04 18.21
C SER A 600 -15.22 27.34 18.58
N GLU A 601 -14.71 28.09 17.59
CA GLU A 601 -14.06 29.40 17.82
C GLU A 601 -15.04 30.57 17.80
N GLU A 602 -16.33 30.33 17.56
CA GLU A 602 -17.34 31.35 17.61
C GLU A 602 -17.71 31.73 19.06
N GLU A 603 -18.09 32.96 19.27
CA GLU A 603 -18.43 33.51 20.62
C GLU A 603 -19.68 32.85 21.21
N TRP A 604 -20.64 32.46 20.35
CA TRP A 604 -21.88 31.79 20.73
C TRP A 604 -21.71 30.28 20.99
N PHE A 605 -20.58 29.68 20.62
CA PHE A 605 -20.36 28.24 20.77
C PHE A 605 -20.27 27.87 22.25
N PRO A 606 -21.05 26.88 22.71
CA PRO A 606 -21.04 26.51 24.13
C PRO A 606 -19.70 25.84 24.49
N LYS A 607 -18.92 26.52 25.32
CA LYS A 607 -17.67 25.97 25.91
C LYS A 607 -18.02 25.01 27.04
N ASN A 608 -18.44 23.79 26.69
CA ASN A 608 -18.79 22.72 27.64
C ASN A 608 -17.80 21.54 27.55
N ASN A 609 -17.91 20.61 28.50
CA ASN A 609 -17.04 19.44 28.57
C ASN A 609 -17.46 18.29 27.62
N ILE A 610 -18.56 18.46 26.88
CA ILE A 610 -19.10 17.42 25.99
C ILE A 610 -18.57 17.64 24.56
N LEU A 611 -18.79 18.83 23.97
CA LEU A 611 -18.31 19.19 22.63
C LEU A 611 -17.26 20.31 22.76
N ASN A 612 -15.99 19.95 22.59
CA ASN A 612 -14.86 20.87 22.84
C ASN A 612 -14.36 21.55 21.58
N ASP A 613 -14.49 20.87 20.44
CA ASP A 613 -14.08 21.39 19.14
C ASP A 613 -15.00 20.85 18.06
N LEU A 614 -15.35 21.71 17.10
CA LEU A 614 -16.15 21.37 15.93
C LEU A 614 -15.66 22.19 14.74
N LYS A 615 -15.19 21.46 13.71
CA LYS A 615 -14.79 22.04 12.42
C LYS A 615 -15.59 21.35 11.31
N ILE A 616 -16.27 22.14 10.50
CA ILE A 616 -17.05 21.69 9.33
C ILE A 616 -16.24 22.00 8.07
N ARG A 617 -16.20 21.07 7.13
CA ARG A 617 -15.41 21.17 5.90
C ARG A 617 -16.26 20.88 4.67
N ALA A 618 -16.04 21.63 3.59
CA ALA A 618 -16.62 21.36 2.28
C ALA A 618 -15.59 21.67 1.20
N GLY A 619 -15.48 20.81 0.20
CA GLY A 619 -14.52 20.98 -0.88
C GLY A 619 -15.04 20.42 -2.20
N TYR A 620 -14.61 21.07 -3.28
CA TYR A 620 -14.79 20.61 -4.66
C TYR A 620 -13.49 20.82 -5.43
N GLY A 621 -13.13 19.85 -6.26
CA GLY A 621 -11.95 19.99 -7.12
C GLY A 621 -11.99 19.02 -8.28
N VAL A 622 -11.22 19.38 -9.29
CA VAL A 622 -10.98 18.56 -10.48
C VAL A 622 -9.49 18.26 -10.57
N THR A 623 -9.16 17.01 -10.85
CA THR A 623 -7.80 16.54 -11.14
C THR A 623 -7.80 15.80 -12.46
N GLY A 624 -6.68 15.78 -13.16
CA GLY A 624 -6.50 14.99 -14.38
C GLY A 624 -5.82 13.65 -14.11
N SER A 625 -5.86 12.73 -15.07
CA SER A 625 -5.02 11.54 -15.08
C SER A 625 -4.43 11.30 -16.46
N GLN A 626 -3.14 10.93 -16.49
CA GLN A 626 -2.42 10.45 -17.66
C GLN A 626 -1.90 9.02 -17.48
N ALA A 627 -2.18 8.40 -16.33
CA ALA A 627 -1.57 7.11 -15.94
C ALA A 627 -1.93 5.96 -16.88
N SER A 628 -3.07 6.09 -17.57
CA SER A 628 -3.58 5.07 -18.49
C SER A 628 -3.13 5.26 -19.95
N VAL A 629 -2.37 6.31 -20.25
CA VAL A 629 -1.93 6.66 -21.61
C VAL A 629 -0.47 6.25 -21.80
N GLY A 630 -0.20 5.47 -22.83
CA GLY A 630 1.17 5.18 -23.26
C GLY A 630 1.87 6.44 -23.77
N ASN A 631 3.20 6.46 -23.73
CA ASN A 631 3.99 7.66 -24.06
C ASN A 631 3.72 8.21 -25.46
N TYR A 632 3.31 7.34 -26.40
CA TYR A 632 3.10 7.66 -27.83
C TYR A 632 1.71 7.24 -28.37
N SER A 633 0.72 7.02 -27.49
CA SER A 633 -0.61 6.50 -27.89
C SER A 633 -1.39 7.38 -28.87
N TYR A 634 -0.98 8.63 -29.05
CA TYR A 634 -1.59 9.55 -30.02
C TYR A 634 -1.01 9.42 -31.43
N LEU A 635 0.09 8.65 -31.61
CA LEU A 635 0.78 8.41 -32.87
C LEU A 635 0.41 7.05 -33.47
N ALA A 636 0.52 6.92 -34.78
CA ALA A 636 0.54 5.61 -35.44
C ALA A 636 1.88 4.92 -35.15
N SER A 637 1.86 3.64 -34.91
CA SER A 637 3.07 2.81 -34.81
C SER A 637 3.01 1.66 -35.82
N TYR A 638 4.18 1.14 -36.16
CA TYR A 638 4.35 0.02 -37.07
C TYR A 638 5.22 -1.04 -36.40
N ASN A 639 4.86 -2.30 -36.63
CA ASN A 639 5.70 -3.44 -36.28
C ASN A 639 6.46 -3.92 -37.50
N THR A 640 7.64 -4.47 -37.33
CA THR A 640 8.33 -5.23 -38.36
C THR A 640 7.68 -6.59 -38.50
N SER A 641 7.46 -7.00 -39.75
CA SER A 641 6.91 -8.31 -40.11
C SER A 641 7.70 -8.86 -41.28
N VAL A 642 7.41 -10.07 -41.70
CA VAL A 642 7.92 -10.66 -42.93
C VAL A 642 6.76 -10.92 -43.86
N TYR A 643 6.96 -10.65 -45.16
CA TYR A 643 5.96 -10.93 -46.16
C TYR A 643 6.62 -11.76 -47.27
N PRO A 644 6.01 -12.89 -47.65
CA PRO A 644 6.53 -13.72 -48.72
C PRO A 644 6.27 -13.07 -50.11
N PHE A 645 7.35 -12.75 -50.80
CA PHE A 645 7.29 -12.15 -52.13
C PHE A 645 7.65 -13.13 -53.24
N GLY A 646 7.01 -12.94 -54.40
CA GLY A 646 7.31 -13.69 -55.61
C GLY A 646 6.82 -15.14 -55.61
N LYS A 647 7.08 -15.86 -56.69
CA LYS A 647 6.67 -17.28 -56.85
C LYS A 647 7.41 -18.23 -55.94
N THR A 648 8.55 -17.85 -55.42
CA THR A 648 9.39 -18.65 -54.54
C THR A 648 9.05 -18.44 -53.07
N GLY A 649 8.12 -17.49 -52.73
CA GLY A 649 7.77 -17.19 -51.37
C GLY A 649 8.92 -16.63 -50.52
N THR A 650 9.87 -15.92 -51.15
CA THR A 650 11.02 -15.36 -50.44
C THR A 650 10.54 -14.30 -49.44
N GLU A 651 10.86 -14.53 -48.18
CA GLU A 651 10.51 -13.62 -47.09
C GLU A 651 11.25 -12.30 -47.22
N GLN A 652 10.51 -11.20 -47.20
CA GLN A 652 11.06 -9.84 -47.21
C GLN A 652 10.56 -9.12 -45.94
N SER A 653 11.42 -8.29 -45.37
CA SER A 653 11.04 -7.43 -44.27
C SER A 653 9.93 -6.47 -44.69
N ALA A 654 8.87 -6.42 -43.95
CA ALA A 654 7.71 -5.58 -44.14
C ALA A 654 7.38 -4.78 -42.89
N LEU A 655 6.59 -3.71 -43.04
CA LEU A 655 6.02 -2.96 -41.92
C LEU A 655 4.52 -3.18 -41.93
N ILE A 656 3.98 -3.58 -40.79
CA ILE A 656 2.55 -3.71 -40.56
C ILE A 656 2.08 -2.64 -39.60
N SER A 657 0.92 -2.04 -39.81
CA SER A 657 0.33 -1.07 -38.90
C SER A 657 -0.03 -1.75 -37.58
N ALA A 658 0.60 -1.31 -36.49
CA ALA A 658 0.41 -1.84 -35.16
C ALA A 658 -0.66 -1.09 -34.36
N THR A 659 -0.71 0.23 -34.42
CA THR A 659 -1.68 1.06 -33.73
C THR A 659 -2.32 2.11 -34.60
N LEU A 660 -3.63 2.30 -34.43
CA LEU A 660 -4.34 3.41 -35.04
C LEU A 660 -4.07 4.69 -34.27
N ALA A 661 -3.58 5.74 -34.97
CA ALA A 661 -3.37 7.05 -34.38
C ALA A 661 -4.67 7.64 -33.82
N ASN A 662 -4.66 8.15 -32.61
CA ASN A 662 -5.74 8.98 -32.10
C ASN A 662 -5.20 10.31 -31.55
N PRO A 663 -5.07 11.36 -32.39
CA PRO A 663 -4.58 12.66 -31.97
C PRO A 663 -5.51 13.39 -31.01
N ASN A 664 -6.76 12.92 -30.87
CA ASN A 664 -7.79 13.51 -30.03
C ASN A 664 -7.80 12.96 -28.58
N ILE A 665 -6.92 12.00 -28.25
CA ILE A 665 -6.76 11.54 -26.86
C ILE A 665 -6.53 12.77 -25.97
N HIS A 666 -7.31 12.83 -24.88
CA HIS A 666 -7.22 13.91 -23.89
C HIS A 666 -7.27 13.36 -22.46
N TRP A 667 -7.10 14.25 -21.50
CA TRP A 667 -7.03 13.96 -20.09
C TRP A 667 -8.29 13.26 -19.57
N GLU A 668 -8.12 12.15 -18.89
CA GLU A 668 -9.13 11.60 -17.99
C GLU A 668 -9.29 12.57 -16.82
N GLN A 669 -10.53 12.95 -16.47
CA GLN A 669 -10.83 13.92 -15.42
C GLN A 669 -11.54 13.28 -14.24
N VAL A 670 -11.13 13.65 -13.05
CA VAL A 670 -11.74 13.21 -11.79
C VAL A 670 -12.24 14.45 -11.04
N ALA A 671 -13.56 14.63 -11.01
CA ALA A 671 -14.23 15.65 -10.22
C ALA A 671 -14.71 15.06 -8.90
N GLN A 672 -14.36 15.69 -7.79
CA GLN A 672 -14.72 15.19 -6.47
C GLN A 672 -15.31 16.28 -5.59
N THR A 673 -16.45 15.96 -4.96
CA THR A 673 -17.08 16.74 -3.88
C THR A 673 -16.85 16.02 -2.57
N ASN A 674 -16.47 16.74 -1.53
CA ASN A 674 -16.29 16.23 -0.18
C ASN A 674 -16.97 17.15 0.82
N ILE A 675 -17.74 16.60 1.77
CA ILE A 675 -18.32 17.32 2.92
C ILE A 675 -17.99 16.50 4.16
N GLY A 676 -17.48 17.15 5.19
CA GLY A 676 -17.09 16.44 6.41
C GLY A 676 -17.07 17.33 7.63
N PHE A 677 -16.87 16.71 8.78
CA PHE A 677 -16.62 17.43 10.03
C PHE A 677 -15.61 16.70 10.89
N ASP A 678 -14.89 17.48 11.71
CA ASP A 678 -14.03 17.00 12.78
C ASP A 678 -14.61 17.48 14.10
N ALA A 679 -14.83 16.57 15.05
CA ALA A 679 -15.36 16.89 16.39
C ALA A 679 -14.46 16.29 17.47
N ALA A 680 -14.20 17.08 18.52
CA ALA A 680 -13.55 16.61 19.74
C ALA A 680 -14.56 16.69 20.90
N LEU A 681 -14.72 15.57 21.59
CA LEU A 681 -15.74 15.34 22.59
C LEU A 681 -15.11 14.95 23.94
N PHE A 682 -15.87 15.21 25.04
CA PHE A 682 -15.53 14.76 26.41
C PHE A 682 -14.13 15.21 26.86
N ASN A 683 -13.85 16.51 26.79
CA ASN A 683 -12.52 17.09 27.06
C ASN A 683 -11.45 16.46 26.15
N GLN A 684 -11.78 16.31 24.86
CA GLN A 684 -10.95 15.75 23.80
C GLN A 684 -10.61 14.25 23.95
N ARG A 685 -11.32 13.55 24.87
CA ARG A 685 -11.14 12.09 25.04
C ARG A 685 -11.72 11.27 23.90
N ALA A 686 -12.62 11.83 23.10
CA ALA A 686 -13.10 11.19 21.87
C ALA A 686 -12.97 12.17 20.70
N ARG A 687 -12.39 11.69 19.61
CA ARG A 687 -12.22 12.45 18.35
C ARG A 687 -12.90 11.70 17.24
N LEU A 688 -13.85 12.37 16.60
CA LEU A 688 -14.66 11.85 15.52
C LEU A 688 -14.37 12.67 14.26
N THR A 689 -13.97 12.00 13.18
CA THR A 689 -13.89 12.54 11.84
C THR A 689 -14.90 11.82 10.96
N PHE A 690 -15.72 12.57 10.23
CA PHE A 690 -16.67 12.07 9.26
C PHE A 690 -16.48 12.78 7.94
N ASP A 691 -16.46 12.02 6.83
CA ASP A 691 -16.42 12.54 5.46
C ASP A 691 -17.44 11.82 4.59
N TYR A 692 -18.23 12.57 3.83
CA TYR A 692 -19.06 12.07 2.73
C TYR A 692 -18.48 12.56 1.41
N TYR A 693 -18.37 11.69 0.41
CA TYR A 693 -17.78 12.04 -0.87
C TYR A 693 -18.54 11.49 -2.08
N ILE A 694 -18.44 12.24 -3.17
CA ILE A 694 -18.83 11.82 -4.51
C ILE A 694 -17.63 12.07 -5.43
N LYS A 695 -17.10 11.00 -6.02
CA LYS A 695 -15.99 11.01 -6.97
C LYS A 695 -16.51 10.58 -8.34
N ASN A 696 -16.49 11.47 -9.33
CA ASN A 696 -16.89 11.21 -10.71
C ASN A 696 -15.65 11.23 -11.61
N THR A 697 -15.37 10.13 -12.28
CA THR A 697 -14.40 10.07 -13.37
C THR A 697 -15.16 10.22 -14.67
N THR A 698 -14.71 11.13 -15.53
CA THR A 698 -15.21 11.36 -16.89
C THR A 698 -14.08 11.23 -17.88
N ASP A 699 -14.43 11.01 -19.15
CA ASP A 699 -13.47 10.86 -20.23
C ASP A 699 -12.45 9.74 -19.95
N MET A 700 -12.90 8.69 -19.22
CA MET A 700 -12.07 7.53 -18.91
C MET A 700 -11.58 6.88 -20.19
N LEU A 701 -10.29 6.56 -20.24
CA LEU A 701 -9.66 5.92 -21.38
C LEU A 701 -10.05 4.43 -21.43
N VAL A 702 -10.61 4.05 -22.56
CA VAL A 702 -10.99 2.67 -22.87
C VAL A 702 -10.21 2.20 -24.07
N LYS A 703 -9.68 0.97 -24.02
CA LYS A 703 -9.14 0.30 -25.19
C LYS A 703 -10.29 -0.21 -26.05
N ALA A 704 -10.47 0.36 -27.20
CA ALA A 704 -11.43 -0.08 -28.20
C ALA A 704 -10.73 -1.01 -29.21
N SER A 705 -11.30 -2.19 -29.46
CA SER A 705 -10.79 -3.11 -30.47
C SER A 705 -10.97 -2.51 -31.86
N ILE A 706 -9.98 -2.67 -32.71
CA ILE A 706 -10.03 -2.27 -34.13
C ILE A 706 -10.47 -3.51 -34.92
N PRO A 707 -11.47 -3.39 -35.81
CA PRO A 707 -11.87 -4.50 -36.67
C PRO A 707 -10.69 -5.05 -37.49
N ILE A 708 -10.52 -6.36 -37.55
CA ILE A 708 -9.44 -7.02 -38.31
C ILE A 708 -9.44 -6.63 -39.79
N THR A 709 -10.63 -6.32 -40.36
CA THR A 709 -10.79 -5.84 -41.72
C THR A 709 -10.15 -4.47 -41.99
N SER A 710 -9.72 -3.77 -40.94
CA SER A 710 -9.04 -2.47 -41.07
C SER A 710 -7.57 -2.56 -41.48
N GLY A 711 -7.01 -3.79 -41.58
CA GLY A 711 -5.61 -4.02 -41.96
C GLY A 711 -4.60 -3.85 -40.82
N PHE A 712 -5.06 -3.76 -39.57
CA PHE A 712 -4.23 -3.81 -38.38
C PHE A 712 -4.06 -5.26 -37.89
N GLU A 713 -3.08 -5.51 -37.01
CA GLU A 713 -2.93 -6.80 -36.38
C GLU A 713 -4.19 -7.20 -35.62
N ASP A 714 -4.48 -8.51 -35.50
CA ASP A 714 -5.70 -9.08 -34.92
C ASP A 714 -6.02 -8.61 -33.51
N THR A 715 -5.01 -8.28 -32.73
CA THR A 715 -5.17 -7.79 -31.35
C THR A 715 -5.06 -6.27 -31.22
N SER A 716 -5.05 -5.54 -32.35
CA SER A 716 -4.85 -4.10 -32.35
C SER A 716 -5.99 -3.36 -31.65
N THR A 717 -5.62 -2.45 -30.79
CA THR A 717 -6.54 -1.60 -30.03
C THR A 717 -6.14 -0.12 -30.18
N THR A 718 -7.12 0.77 -30.11
CA THR A 718 -6.90 2.20 -29.98
C THR A 718 -7.47 2.71 -28.66
N TYR A 719 -6.83 3.73 -28.09
CA TYR A 719 -7.39 4.40 -26.91
C TYR A 719 -8.43 5.44 -27.30
N THR A 720 -9.54 5.46 -26.59
CA THR A 720 -10.60 6.46 -26.76
C THR A 720 -11.09 6.93 -25.39
N ASN A 721 -11.46 8.21 -25.30
CA ASN A 721 -12.02 8.80 -24.09
C ASN A 721 -13.55 8.60 -24.10
N ALA A 722 -14.06 7.63 -23.32
CA ALA A 722 -15.42 7.18 -23.52
C ALA A 722 -16.17 6.75 -22.25
N GLY A 723 -15.49 6.52 -21.15
CA GLY A 723 -16.10 5.98 -19.95
C GLY A 723 -16.43 7.03 -18.88
N LYS A 724 -17.47 6.75 -18.08
CA LYS A 724 -17.82 7.53 -16.88
C LYS A 724 -18.06 6.59 -15.71
N VAL A 725 -17.36 6.83 -14.60
CA VAL A 725 -17.47 6.03 -13.37
C VAL A 725 -17.76 6.94 -12.19
N ARG A 726 -18.61 6.47 -11.27
CA ARG A 726 -18.91 7.16 -10.01
C ARG A 726 -18.58 6.28 -8.82
N ASN A 727 -17.84 6.82 -7.86
CA ASN A 727 -17.74 6.29 -6.50
C ASN A 727 -18.45 7.24 -5.54
N THR A 728 -19.26 6.69 -4.65
CA THR A 728 -19.96 7.43 -3.61
C THR A 728 -19.80 6.69 -2.31
N GLY A 729 -19.45 7.40 -1.24
CA GLY A 729 -19.23 6.74 0.04
C GLY A 729 -19.12 7.70 1.20
N PHE A 730 -18.98 7.11 2.39
CA PHE A 730 -18.66 7.86 3.59
C PHE A 730 -17.59 7.14 4.43
N GLU A 731 -16.88 7.93 5.19
CA GLU A 731 -15.75 7.53 6.01
C GLU A 731 -15.96 8.01 7.44
N VAL A 732 -15.68 7.13 8.41
CA VAL A 732 -15.73 7.46 9.84
C VAL A 732 -14.40 7.04 10.48
N SER A 733 -13.82 7.93 11.27
CA SER A 733 -12.69 7.63 12.13
C SER A 733 -12.98 8.13 13.53
N LEU A 734 -12.98 7.22 14.49
CA LEU A 734 -13.20 7.52 15.91
C LEU A 734 -12.00 7.05 16.72
N ASN A 735 -11.38 7.97 17.45
CA ASN A 735 -10.32 7.66 18.39
C ASN A 735 -10.74 8.07 19.78
N THR A 736 -10.65 7.17 20.76
CA THR A 736 -11.07 7.39 22.13
C THR A 736 -9.97 7.07 23.12
N VAL A 737 -9.82 7.88 24.15
CA VAL A 737 -9.06 7.60 25.35
C VAL A 737 -10.04 7.15 26.44
N ASN A 738 -10.17 5.83 26.60
CA ASN A 738 -11.17 5.22 27.49
C ASN A 738 -10.78 5.38 28.95
N ILE A 739 -9.49 5.13 29.27
CA ILE A 739 -8.94 5.24 30.62
C ILE A 739 -7.65 6.07 30.54
N GLN A 740 -7.52 7.05 31.44
CA GLN A 740 -6.32 7.84 31.68
C GLN A 740 -5.84 7.62 33.11
N GLY A 741 -4.55 7.34 33.30
CA GLY A 741 -3.94 7.09 34.62
C GLY A 741 -2.81 6.09 34.51
N PRO A 742 -2.49 5.38 35.62
CA PRO A 742 -1.48 4.31 35.60
C PRO A 742 -1.77 3.18 34.62
N LEU A 743 -3.04 2.90 34.38
CA LEU A 743 -3.52 2.13 33.25
C LEU A 743 -4.05 3.11 32.18
N GLN A 744 -3.54 3.02 30.97
CA GLN A 744 -4.04 3.76 29.81
C GLN A 744 -4.73 2.77 28.86
N TRP A 745 -5.89 3.16 28.36
CA TRP A 745 -6.62 2.37 27.36
C TRP A 745 -7.14 3.28 26.27
N GLU A 746 -6.69 3.03 25.04
CA GLU A 746 -7.08 3.77 23.84
C GLU A 746 -7.75 2.81 22.85
N THR A 747 -8.77 3.33 22.15
CA THR A 747 -9.46 2.59 21.07
C THR A 747 -9.52 3.46 19.83
N GLY A 748 -9.12 2.90 18.69
CA GLY A 748 -9.32 3.48 17.36
C GLY A 748 -10.29 2.64 16.55
N ILE A 749 -11.27 3.27 15.91
CA ILE A 749 -12.24 2.63 15.01
C ILE A 749 -12.20 3.37 13.67
N VAL A 750 -12.09 2.61 12.59
CA VAL A 750 -12.15 3.11 11.22
C VAL A 750 -13.22 2.35 10.47
N TYR A 751 -14.09 3.10 9.77
CA TYR A 751 -15.10 2.51 8.91
C TYR A 751 -15.19 3.26 7.59
N THR A 752 -15.31 2.52 6.50
CA THR A 752 -15.48 3.04 5.14
C THR A 752 -16.61 2.30 4.45
N TYR A 753 -17.55 3.05 3.91
CA TYR A 753 -18.54 2.57 2.96
C TYR A 753 -18.23 3.15 1.59
N ASN A 754 -18.15 2.32 0.55
CA ASN A 754 -17.97 2.77 -0.83
C ASN A 754 -18.85 1.99 -1.80
N ARG A 755 -19.47 2.69 -2.74
CA ARG A 755 -20.23 2.10 -3.84
C ARG A 755 -19.71 2.62 -5.16
N ASN A 756 -19.26 1.68 -6.00
CA ASN A 756 -18.78 1.93 -7.36
C ASN A 756 -19.89 1.71 -8.38
N LYS A 757 -19.96 2.53 -9.45
CA LYS A 757 -20.90 2.38 -10.54
C LYS A 757 -20.36 2.98 -11.85
N ILE A 758 -20.38 2.20 -12.91
CA ILE A 758 -20.19 2.69 -14.29
C ILE A 758 -21.46 3.46 -14.68
N LYS A 759 -21.31 4.72 -15.03
CA LYS A 759 -22.44 5.57 -15.43
C LYS A 759 -22.73 5.47 -16.93
N SER A 760 -21.69 5.41 -17.73
CA SER A 760 -21.77 5.19 -19.17
C SER A 760 -20.45 4.68 -19.72
N LEU A 761 -20.53 3.86 -20.73
CA LEU A 761 -19.48 3.49 -21.68
C LEU A 761 -19.86 4.05 -23.04
N ASN A 762 -18.93 4.06 -23.99
CA ASN A 762 -19.23 4.50 -25.37
C ASN A 762 -20.01 3.46 -26.20
N SER A 763 -20.35 2.34 -25.57
CA SER A 763 -21.08 1.24 -26.18
C SER A 763 -22.16 0.75 -25.21
N ASP A 764 -23.32 0.40 -25.73
CA ASP A 764 -24.34 -0.32 -24.96
C ASP A 764 -24.06 -1.82 -24.89
N VAL A 765 -23.16 -2.32 -25.74
CA VAL A 765 -22.65 -3.70 -25.67
C VAL A 765 -21.62 -3.78 -24.54
N PRO A 766 -21.75 -4.75 -23.60
CA PRO A 766 -20.78 -4.97 -22.56
C PRO A 766 -19.37 -5.27 -23.07
N TYR A 767 -18.35 -4.81 -22.35
CA TYR A 767 -16.97 -5.24 -22.57
C TYR A 767 -16.68 -6.41 -21.64
N TYR A 768 -16.27 -7.55 -22.22
CA TYR A 768 -15.86 -8.73 -21.48
C TYR A 768 -14.35 -8.67 -21.23
N ILE A 769 -13.96 -8.87 -19.98
CA ILE A 769 -12.57 -8.76 -19.54
C ILE A 769 -12.24 -9.87 -18.54
N ASN A 770 -10.95 -10.08 -18.27
CA ASN A 770 -10.42 -11.12 -17.40
C ASN A 770 -10.92 -12.52 -17.77
N GLN A 771 -10.02 -13.33 -18.28
CA GLN A 771 -10.28 -14.71 -18.70
C GLN A 771 -9.72 -15.71 -17.71
N VAL A 772 -10.43 -16.82 -17.56
CA VAL A 772 -9.98 -18.05 -16.91
C VAL A 772 -10.27 -19.19 -17.88
N ASN A 773 -9.27 -20.02 -18.15
CA ASN A 773 -9.39 -21.14 -19.11
C ASN A 773 -10.03 -20.69 -20.45
N ASN A 774 -9.56 -19.59 -21.01
CA ASN A 774 -10.04 -18.95 -22.26
C ASN A 774 -11.51 -18.49 -22.24
N SER A 775 -12.16 -18.49 -21.08
CA SER A 775 -13.54 -18.00 -20.93
C SER A 775 -13.56 -16.69 -20.12
N TYR A 776 -14.33 -15.71 -20.58
CA TYR A 776 -14.50 -14.45 -19.88
C TYR A 776 -15.27 -14.63 -18.57
N VAL A 777 -14.72 -14.11 -17.47
CA VAL A 777 -15.26 -14.20 -16.12
C VAL A 777 -15.88 -12.89 -15.66
N THR A 778 -15.41 -11.75 -16.18
CA THR A 778 -15.90 -10.43 -15.74
C THR A 778 -16.37 -9.60 -16.93
N MET A 779 -17.26 -8.66 -16.64
CA MET A 779 -17.73 -7.69 -17.63
C MET A 779 -17.80 -6.28 -17.08
N LEU A 780 -17.78 -5.32 -17.98
CA LEU A 780 -18.08 -3.90 -17.78
C LEU A 780 -19.35 -3.56 -18.53
N ALA A 781 -20.35 -3.03 -17.86
CA ALA A 781 -21.60 -2.61 -18.47
C ALA A 781 -22.18 -1.37 -17.80
N ASN A 782 -23.01 -0.63 -18.52
CA ASN A 782 -23.68 0.55 -18.00
C ASN A 782 -24.51 0.20 -16.76
N ASN A 783 -24.48 1.07 -15.77
CA ASN A 783 -25.19 0.96 -14.51
C ASN A 783 -24.71 -0.15 -13.54
N LEU A 784 -23.66 -0.91 -13.84
CA LEU A 784 -23.07 -1.92 -12.97
C LEU A 784 -21.79 -1.41 -12.29
N PRO A 785 -21.34 -2.07 -11.21
CA PRO A 785 -19.99 -1.90 -10.69
C PRO A 785 -18.91 -2.33 -11.70
N ILE A 786 -17.69 -1.85 -11.53
CA ILE A 786 -16.53 -2.30 -12.33
C ILE A 786 -16.25 -3.78 -12.01
N ASN A 787 -15.90 -4.59 -13.04
CA ASN A 787 -15.45 -5.97 -12.94
C ASN A 787 -16.45 -6.94 -12.31
N VAL A 788 -17.77 -6.74 -12.52
CA VAL A 788 -18.76 -7.73 -12.05
C VAL A 788 -18.53 -9.09 -12.71
N PHE A 789 -18.68 -10.16 -11.94
CA PHE A 789 -18.60 -11.53 -12.44
C PHE A 789 -19.78 -11.84 -13.34
N TYR A 790 -19.49 -12.56 -14.43
CA TYR A 790 -20.44 -12.87 -15.50
C TYR A 790 -20.37 -14.34 -15.86
N GLY A 791 -21.48 -15.04 -15.80
CA GLY A 791 -21.54 -16.47 -16.03
C GLY A 791 -22.94 -17.04 -15.92
N TYR A 792 -23.03 -18.36 -15.92
CA TYR A 792 -24.28 -19.09 -15.77
C TYR A 792 -24.75 -19.13 -14.30
N VAL A 793 -26.05 -19.35 -14.12
CA VAL A 793 -26.65 -19.60 -12.80
C VAL A 793 -27.01 -21.06 -12.69
N THR A 794 -26.59 -21.72 -11.62
CA THR A 794 -26.89 -23.14 -11.35
C THR A 794 -28.26 -23.29 -10.68
N ASP A 795 -28.93 -24.40 -10.92
CA ASP A 795 -30.22 -24.77 -10.35
C ASP A 795 -30.24 -26.19 -9.75
N GLY A 796 -29.11 -26.57 -9.14
CA GLY A 796 -28.90 -27.87 -8.54
C GLY A 796 -28.32 -28.90 -9.51
N ILE A 797 -28.64 -30.17 -9.28
CA ILE A 797 -28.14 -31.33 -10.03
C ILE A 797 -29.32 -32.14 -10.51
N PHE A 798 -29.28 -32.60 -11.76
CA PHE A 798 -30.25 -33.56 -12.29
C PHE A 798 -30.20 -34.84 -11.47
N GLN A 799 -31.33 -35.23 -10.87
CA GLN A 799 -31.39 -36.43 -10.04
C GLN A 799 -31.69 -37.67 -10.85
N ASN A 800 -32.49 -37.58 -11.93
CA ASN A 800 -32.91 -38.67 -12.76
C ASN A 800 -33.13 -38.24 -14.22
N GLU A 801 -33.39 -39.19 -15.11
CA GLU A 801 -33.59 -38.92 -16.53
C GLU A 801 -34.84 -38.11 -16.85
N LEU A 802 -35.87 -38.14 -16.01
CA LEU A 802 -37.06 -37.34 -16.20
C LEU A 802 -36.75 -35.84 -16.07
N GLU A 803 -35.99 -35.48 -15.05
CA GLU A 803 -35.55 -34.09 -14.85
C GLU A 803 -34.70 -33.59 -16.04
N VAL A 804 -33.84 -34.42 -16.62
CA VAL A 804 -33.06 -34.07 -17.82
C VAL A 804 -33.97 -33.83 -19.02
N LYS A 805 -34.99 -34.66 -19.22
CA LYS A 805 -35.93 -34.56 -20.36
C LYS A 805 -36.88 -33.37 -20.25
N GLU A 806 -37.30 -33.02 -19.05
CA GLU A 806 -38.22 -31.88 -18.80
C GLU A 806 -37.55 -30.51 -18.75
N HIS A 807 -36.22 -30.48 -18.66
CA HIS A 807 -35.44 -29.25 -18.64
C HIS A 807 -35.20 -28.72 -20.06
N ALA A 808 -34.79 -27.42 -20.16
CA ALA A 808 -34.24 -26.83 -21.37
C ALA A 808 -33.06 -27.66 -21.90
N ILE A 809 -32.94 -27.77 -23.23
CA ILE A 809 -31.89 -28.56 -23.85
C ILE A 809 -30.51 -28.15 -23.35
N GLN A 810 -29.86 -29.04 -22.65
CA GLN A 810 -28.51 -28.87 -22.12
C GLN A 810 -27.65 -30.01 -22.68
N THR A 811 -26.80 -29.67 -23.65
CA THR A 811 -26.03 -30.66 -24.42
C THR A 811 -25.12 -31.50 -23.51
N GLY A 812 -25.23 -32.82 -23.61
CA GLY A 812 -24.42 -33.76 -22.85
C GLY A 812 -24.87 -33.99 -21.41
N ALA A 813 -26.03 -33.45 -21.01
CA ALA A 813 -26.56 -33.63 -19.66
C ALA A 813 -27.06 -35.03 -19.42
N GLU A 814 -26.72 -35.58 -18.24
CA GLU A 814 -27.19 -36.85 -17.72
C GLU A 814 -27.49 -36.71 -16.21
N PRO A 815 -28.18 -37.67 -15.58
CA PRO A 815 -28.36 -37.67 -14.13
C PRO A 815 -27.02 -37.55 -13.39
N GLY A 816 -26.99 -36.67 -12.41
CA GLY A 816 -25.78 -36.31 -11.66
C GLY A 816 -25.03 -35.06 -12.18
N ASP A 817 -25.42 -34.53 -13.33
CA ASP A 817 -24.81 -33.31 -13.88
C ASP A 817 -25.44 -32.02 -13.32
N ILE A 818 -24.69 -30.91 -13.36
CA ILE A 818 -25.21 -29.60 -12.97
C ILE A 818 -26.33 -29.19 -13.90
N ARG A 819 -27.43 -28.75 -13.32
CA ARG A 819 -28.55 -28.11 -14.02
C ARG A 819 -28.33 -26.60 -14.05
N PHE A 820 -28.32 -25.99 -15.23
CA PHE A 820 -28.20 -24.54 -15.40
C PHE A 820 -29.56 -23.88 -15.72
N LYS A 821 -29.78 -22.68 -15.27
CA LYS A 821 -31.05 -21.94 -15.52
C LYS A 821 -31.10 -21.43 -16.94
N ASP A 822 -32.22 -21.70 -17.61
CA ASP A 822 -32.63 -21.01 -18.83
C ASP A 822 -33.20 -19.64 -18.45
N LEU A 823 -32.37 -18.61 -18.57
CA LEU A 823 -32.70 -17.21 -18.21
C LEU A 823 -33.36 -16.46 -19.37
N THR A 824 -33.09 -16.91 -20.61
CA THR A 824 -33.73 -16.42 -21.83
C THR A 824 -34.63 -17.56 -22.34
N PRO A 825 -35.87 -17.69 -21.87
CA PRO A 825 -36.67 -18.91 -22.02
C PRO A 825 -36.89 -19.31 -23.51
N ASP A 826 -35.79 -19.71 -24.16
CA ASP A 826 -35.73 -20.19 -25.53
C ASP A 826 -35.67 -21.73 -25.58
N GLY A 827 -35.62 -22.39 -24.42
CA GLY A 827 -35.61 -23.86 -24.29
C GLY A 827 -34.24 -24.49 -24.52
N VAL A 828 -33.14 -23.69 -24.58
CA VAL A 828 -31.78 -24.19 -24.79
C VAL A 828 -30.79 -23.43 -23.90
N ILE A 829 -29.95 -24.11 -23.14
CA ILE A 829 -28.89 -23.48 -22.36
C ILE A 829 -27.73 -23.08 -23.28
N ASN A 830 -27.56 -21.76 -23.44
CA ASN A 830 -26.54 -21.17 -24.31
C ASN A 830 -25.95 -19.86 -23.70
N ASP A 831 -25.11 -19.13 -24.46
CA ASP A 831 -24.45 -17.91 -23.97
C ASP A 831 -25.43 -16.77 -23.62
N ASN A 832 -26.67 -16.79 -24.06
CA ASN A 832 -27.70 -15.81 -23.69
C ASN A 832 -28.19 -16.00 -22.24
N ASP A 833 -27.96 -17.15 -21.62
CA ASP A 833 -28.33 -17.47 -20.23
C ASP A 833 -27.27 -17.01 -19.22
N ARG A 834 -26.22 -16.36 -19.69
CA ARG A 834 -25.21 -15.77 -18.80
C ARG A 834 -25.70 -14.44 -18.26
N THR A 835 -25.44 -14.21 -16.99
CA THR A 835 -25.82 -12.99 -16.28
C THR A 835 -24.77 -12.54 -15.27
N VAL A 836 -25.02 -11.45 -14.53
CA VAL A 836 -24.17 -11.00 -13.42
C VAL A 836 -24.33 -11.97 -12.24
N ILE A 837 -23.27 -12.65 -11.89
CA ILE A 837 -23.24 -13.65 -10.81
C ILE A 837 -22.51 -13.17 -9.55
N GLY A 838 -21.89 -12.00 -9.57
CA GLY A 838 -21.23 -11.45 -8.38
C GLY A 838 -20.56 -10.11 -8.59
N ASN A 839 -20.19 -9.47 -7.48
CA ASN A 839 -19.47 -8.20 -7.47
C ASN A 839 -18.20 -8.32 -6.63
N PRO A 840 -17.00 -8.13 -7.18
CA PRO A 840 -15.74 -8.25 -6.43
C PRO A 840 -15.44 -7.05 -5.53
N ASN A 841 -16.11 -5.91 -5.74
CA ASN A 841 -15.79 -4.68 -5.03
C ASN A 841 -16.35 -4.69 -3.62
N PRO A 842 -15.51 -4.55 -2.57
CA PRO A 842 -16.01 -4.46 -1.21
C PRO A 842 -16.80 -3.17 -1.00
N THR A 843 -17.94 -3.28 -0.32
CA THR A 843 -18.76 -2.11 0.06
C THR A 843 -18.44 -1.61 1.46
N HIS A 844 -17.97 -2.49 2.35
CA HIS A 844 -17.65 -2.17 3.74
C HIS A 844 -16.23 -2.57 4.05
N ILE A 845 -15.44 -1.64 4.58
CA ILE A 845 -14.10 -1.88 5.13
C ILE A 845 -14.10 -1.29 6.53
N PHE A 846 -13.71 -2.07 7.52
CA PHE A 846 -13.70 -1.63 8.91
C PHE A 846 -12.50 -2.19 9.66
N SER A 847 -12.09 -1.47 10.69
CA SER A 847 -11.05 -1.92 11.59
C SER A 847 -11.23 -1.36 12.99
N MET A 848 -10.62 -2.02 13.96
CA MET A 848 -10.59 -1.61 15.36
C MET A 848 -9.22 -1.89 15.94
N SER A 849 -8.62 -0.88 16.54
CA SER A 849 -7.39 -1.01 17.33
C SER A 849 -7.69 -0.76 18.82
N ASN A 850 -7.09 -1.55 19.69
CA ASN A 850 -7.09 -1.32 21.13
C ASN A 850 -5.65 -1.36 21.64
N THR A 851 -5.25 -0.36 22.41
CA THR A 851 -3.95 -0.29 23.07
C THR A 851 -4.16 -0.10 24.55
N LEU A 852 -3.59 -1.03 25.35
CA LEU A 852 -3.58 -0.97 26.81
C LEU A 852 -2.13 -0.84 27.27
N ALA A 853 -1.83 0.20 28.02
CA ALA A 853 -0.48 0.42 28.58
C ALA A 853 -0.54 0.49 30.11
N TRP A 854 0.36 -0.25 30.77
CA TRP A 854 0.46 -0.31 32.21
C TRP A 854 1.90 -0.57 32.68
N LYS A 855 2.49 0.36 33.43
CA LYS A 855 3.84 0.22 34.01
C LYS A 855 4.92 -0.26 33.04
N GLY A 856 4.96 0.31 31.84
CA GLY A 856 5.93 -0.06 30.80
C GLY A 856 5.53 -1.23 29.92
N LEU A 857 4.50 -2.00 30.28
CA LEU A 857 3.88 -2.99 29.40
C LEU A 857 2.85 -2.33 28.51
N GLU A 858 2.82 -2.67 27.22
CA GLU A 858 1.84 -2.20 26.23
C GLU A 858 1.32 -3.40 25.44
N LEU A 859 0.02 -3.63 25.51
CA LEU A 859 -0.69 -4.63 24.71
C LEU A 859 -1.49 -3.92 23.62
N SER A 860 -1.22 -4.26 22.36
CA SER A 860 -1.98 -3.77 21.21
C SER A 860 -2.68 -4.92 20.50
N VAL A 861 -3.97 -4.74 20.21
CA VAL A 861 -4.80 -5.71 19.48
C VAL A 861 -5.44 -4.99 18.29
N TYR A 862 -5.28 -5.56 17.10
CA TYR A 862 -5.79 -4.98 15.88
C TYR A 862 -6.68 -5.96 15.13
N LEU A 863 -7.91 -5.54 14.85
CA LEU A 863 -8.94 -6.24 14.10
C LEU A 863 -9.19 -5.52 12.77
N GLN A 864 -9.40 -6.29 11.71
CA GLN A 864 -9.74 -5.77 10.38
C GLN A 864 -10.81 -6.63 9.73
N GLY A 865 -11.72 -6.02 8.98
CA GLY A 865 -12.73 -6.74 8.24
C GLY A 865 -13.12 -6.07 6.94
N VAL A 866 -13.61 -6.88 6.02
CA VAL A 866 -14.12 -6.48 4.71
C VAL A 866 -15.44 -7.23 4.48
N ALA A 867 -16.42 -6.57 3.88
CA ALA A 867 -17.70 -7.19 3.55
C ALA A 867 -18.35 -6.59 2.30
N GLY A 868 -19.32 -7.33 1.75
CA GLY A 868 -20.11 -6.92 0.60
C GLY A 868 -19.48 -7.21 -0.75
N ASN A 869 -18.38 -7.97 -0.78
CA ASN A 869 -17.73 -8.47 -1.98
C ASN A 869 -17.93 -9.98 -2.16
N LYS A 870 -17.80 -10.42 -3.42
CA LYS A 870 -17.70 -11.80 -3.82
C LYS A 870 -16.32 -12.10 -4.37
N ILE A 871 -15.91 -13.36 -4.33
CA ILE A 871 -14.67 -13.89 -4.91
C ILE A 871 -15.03 -14.97 -5.91
N PHE A 872 -14.45 -14.91 -7.09
CA PHE A 872 -14.47 -16.01 -8.04
C PHE A 872 -13.28 -16.93 -7.76
N ASN A 873 -13.55 -18.09 -7.18
CA ASN A 873 -12.55 -19.09 -6.86
C ASN A 873 -12.26 -19.96 -8.09
N ALA A 874 -11.39 -19.50 -8.97
CA ALA A 874 -11.04 -20.18 -10.20
C ALA A 874 -10.33 -21.53 -9.96
N ASN A 875 -9.70 -21.70 -8.78
CA ASN A 875 -9.06 -22.98 -8.43
C ASN A 875 -10.06 -24.14 -8.36
N LYS A 876 -11.32 -23.86 -7.97
CA LYS A 876 -12.36 -24.89 -7.87
C LYS A 876 -12.79 -25.45 -9.23
N ILE A 877 -12.56 -24.72 -10.33
CA ILE A 877 -12.86 -25.25 -11.68
C ILE A 877 -12.12 -26.56 -11.89
N ASP A 878 -10.83 -26.59 -11.59
CA ASP A 878 -10.02 -27.80 -11.71
C ASP A 878 -10.13 -28.72 -10.49
N LEU A 879 -10.15 -28.15 -9.28
CA LEU A 879 -10.04 -28.90 -8.03
C LEU A 879 -11.37 -29.47 -7.50
N THR A 880 -12.49 -29.15 -8.15
CA THR A 880 -13.81 -29.82 -7.93
C THR A 880 -14.47 -30.22 -9.24
N GLY A 881 -13.67 -30.18 -10.31
CA GLY A 881 -14.17 -30.42 -11.67
C GLY A 881 -14.41 -31.88 -11.98
N MET A 882 -13.60 -32.76 -11.42
CA MET A 882 -13.69 -34.22 -11.60
C MET A 882 -13.79 -34.64 -13.07
N SER A 883 -13.08 -33.94 -13.97
CA SER A 883 -13.19 -34.05 -15.41
C SER A 883 -11.89 -34.35 -16.14
N ALA A 884 -10.78 -34.33 -15.42
CA ALA A 884 -9.43 -34.55 -15.92
C ALA A 884 -8.58 -35.25 -14.85
N ALA A 885 -7.45 -35.82 -15.28
CA ALA A 885 -6.50 -36.43 -14.37
C ALA A 885 -5.73 -35.38 -13.56
N TYR A 886 -6.43 -34.69 -12.65
CA TYR A 886 -5.95 -33.72 -11.69
C TYR A 886 -6.33 -34.16 -10.27
N ASN A 887 -5.48 -33.91 -9.29
CA ASN A 887 -5.86 -34.06 -7.90
C ASN A 887 -7.01 -33.09 -7.56
N GLN A 888 -7.82 -33.42 -6.58
CA GLN A 888 -9.05 -32.72 -6.25
C GLN A 888 -9.08 -32.34 -4.77
N LEU A 889 -9.95 -31.40 -4.40
CA LEU A 889 -10.30 -31.10 -3.01
C LEU A 889 -11.09 -32.25 -2.41
N THR A 890 -11.00 -32.46 -1.09
CA THR A 890 -11.78 -33.46 -0.36
C THR A 890 -13.31 -33.27 -0.47
N ASP A 891 -13.76 -32.05 -0.84
CA ASP A 891 -15.18 -31.74 -1.11
C ASP A 891 -15.81 -32.70 -2.11
N VAL A 892 -15.05 -33.22 -3.09
CA VAL A 892 -15.54 -34.13 -4.11
C VAL A 892 -15.90 -35.52 -3.59
N LEU A 893 -15.55 -35.84 -2.36
CA LEU A 893 -15.97 -37.10 -1.72
C LEU A 893 -17.49 -37.15 -1.48
N SER A 894 -18.16 -35.97 -1.47
CA SER A 894 -19.60 -35.81 -1.39
C SER A 894 -20.29 -35.73 -2.78
N ARG A 895 -19.60 -36.21 -3.85
CA ARG A 895 -20.15 -36.22 -5.23
C ARG A 895 -21.38 -37.08 -5.37
N TRP A 896 -22.16 -36.82 -6.42
CA TRP A 896 -23.32 -37.60 -6.77
C TRP A 896 -22.94 -39.02 -7.23
N HIS A 897 -23.59 -40.05 -6.64
CA HIS A 897 -23.44 -41.47 -6.94
C HIS A 897 -24.78 -42.14 -7.28
N GLY A 898 -25.85 -41.40 -7.44
CA GLY A 898 -27.19 -41.83 -7.62
C GLY A 898 -28.19 -40.87 -7.01
N GLU A 899 -29.46 -41.06 -7.32
CA GLU A 899 -30.53 -40.14 -6.87
C GLU A 899 -30.50 -39.91 -5.35
N GLY A 900 -30.57 -38.65 -4.94
CA GLY A 900 -30.58 -38.20 -3.54
C GLY A 900 -29.23 -38.18 -2.83
N THR A 901 -28.13 -38.64 -3.43
CA THR A 901 -26.82 -38.70 -2.76
C THR A 901 -26.12 -37.35 -2.69
N SER A 902 -26.37 -36.44 -3.66
CA SER A 902 -25.85 -35.06 -3.65
C SER A 902 -26.78 -34.12 -4.40
N THR A 903 -26.86 -32.87 -3.94
CA THR A 903 -27.61 -31.77 -4.60
C THR A 903 -26.71 -30.64 -5.05
N THR A 904 -25.40 -30.71 -4.75
CA THR A 904 -24.45 -29.60 -4.98
C THR A 904 -23.17 -30.03 -5.69
N MET A 905 -22.67 -31.24 -5.44
CA MET A 905 -21.45 -31.76 -6.03
C MET A 905 -21.82 -32.77 -7.15
N PRO A 906 -21.49 -32.49 -8.42
CA PRO A 906 -21.89 -33.31 -9.54
C PRO A 906 -21.25 -34.70 -9.53
N ARG A 907 -21.66 -35.57 -10.46
CA ARG A 907 -21.01 -36.86 -10.75
C ARG A 907 -19.59 -36.62 -11.27
N ALA A 908 -18.72 -37.57 -11.02
CA ALA A 908 -17.37 -37.56 -11.60
C ALA A 908 -17.43 -38.16 -13.01
N VAL A 909 -17.02 -37.41 -14.04
CA VAL A 909 -17.04 -37.88 -15.44
C VAL A 909 -15.90 -37.26 -16.22
N TYR A 910 -15.06 -38.10 -16.87
CA TYR A 910 -13.93 -37.61 -17.66
C TYR A 910 -14.41 -36.85 -18.90
N GLY A 911 -13.73 -35.71 -19.22
CA GLY A 911 -14.03 -34.90 -20.40
C GLY A 911 -15.17 -33.90 -20.23
N ASP A 912 -15.93 -33.92 -19.13
CA ASP A 912 -17.00 -32.98 -18.81
C ASP A 912 -18.02 -32.74 -19.94
N PRO A 913 -18.74 -33.77 -20.46
CA PRO A 913 -19.60 -33.63 -21.63
C PRO A 913 -20.74 -32.60 -21.42
N ASN A 914 -21.25 -32.44 -20.21
CA ASN A 914 -22.22 -31.42 -19.82
C ASN A 914 -21.62 -30.02 -19.60
N GLN A 915 -20.29 -29.91 -19.58
CA GLN A 915 -19.59 -28.67 -19.18
C GLN A 915 -20.00 -28.19 -17.77
N ASN A 916 -20.03 -29.11 -16.80
CA ASN A 916 -20.30 -28.79 -15.39
C ASN A 916 -19.36 -27.69 -14.84
N ASN A 917 -18.17 -27.55 -15.44
CA ASN A 917 -17.11 -26.63 -15.07
C ASN A 917 -17.14 -25.29 -15.82
N ARG A 918 -18.21 -25.02 -16.60
CA ARG A 918 -18.37 -23.68 -17.21
C ARG A 918 -18.47 -22.58 -16.15
N ILE A 919 -18.06 -21.36 -16.54
CA ILE A 919 -18.08 -20.17 -15.66
C ILE A 919 -19.49 -19.93 -15.12
N SER A 920 -19.69 -20.14 -13.81
CA SER A 920 -20.99 -20.08 -13.15
C SER A 920 -20.88 -19.58 -11.70
N ASP A 921 -22.03 -19.35 -11.09
CA ASP A 921 -22.15 -18.97 -9.68
C ASP A 921 -21.65 -20.05 -8.69
N ARG A 922 -21.48 -21.31 -9.15
CA ARG A 922 -20.85 -22.40 -8.39
C ARG A 922 -19.47 -22.03 -7.86
N PHE A 923 -18.73 -21.19 -8.59
CA PHE A 923 -17.38 -20.77 -8.25
C PHE A 923 -17.33 -19.40 -7.58
N VAL A 924 -18.50 -18.77 -7.33
CA VAL A 924 -18.59 -17.46 -6.70
C VAL A 924 -18.89 -17.60 -5.22
N GLU A 925 -17.93 -17.21 -4.39
CA GLU A 925 -18.03 -17.36 -2.96
C GLU A 925 -18.16 -16.00 -2.24
N ASN A 926 -18.55 -16.05 -0.96
CA ASN A 926 -18.59 -14.83 -0.14
C ASN A 926 -17.17 -14.42 0.24
N GLY A 927 -16.76 -13.22 -0.18
CA GLY A 927 -15.45 -12.65 0.11
C GLY A 927 -15.35 -11.92 1.46
N ALA A 928 -16.42 -11.88 2.25
CA ALA A 928 -16.41 -11.20 3.56
C ALA A 928 -15.52 -11.94 4.56
N TYR A 929 -14.78 -11.16 5.36
CA TYR A 929 -13.96 -11.71 6.44
C TYR A 929 -13.83 -10.74 7.61
N LEU A 930 -13.54 -11.30 8.78
CA LEU A 930 -13.04 -10.62 9.97
C LEU A 930 -11.72 -11.27 10.37
N ARG A 931 -10.66 -10.47 10.44
CA ARG A 931 -9.30 -10.92 10.79
C ARG A 931 -8.83 -10.29 12.08
N LEU A 932 -8.37 -11.10 13.03
CA LEU A 932 -7.48 -10.66 14.09
C LEU A 932 -6.10 -10.46 13.45
N LYS A 933 -5.85 -9.22 13.02
CA LYS A 933 -4.70 -8.88 12.18
C LYS A 933 -3.41 -8.93 12.95
N SER A 934 -3.37 -8.34 14.16
CA SER A 934 -2.19 -8.41 15.01
C SER A 934 -2.51 -8.39 16.51
N ILE A 935 -1.66 -9.07 17.27
CA ILE A 935 -1.51 -8.94 18.71
C ILE A 935 -0.05 -8.63 18.97
N SER A 936 0.23 -7.55 19.70
CA SER A 936 1.58 -7.14 20.05
C SER A 936 1.67 -6.84 21.55
N LEU A 937 2.67 -7.42 22.21
CA LEU A 937 3.02 -7.15 23.62
C LEU A 937 4.42 -6.54 23.64
N SER A 938 4.53 -5.30 24.10
CA SER A 938 5.79 -4.58 24.22
C SER A 938 6.10 -4.27 25.67
N TYR A 939 7.39 -4.27 26.01
CA TYR A 939 7.88 -3.87 27.32
C TYR A 939 8.97 -2.84 27.20
N ASN A 940 8.75 -1.66 27.76
CA ASN A 940 9.75 -0.62 27.91
C ASN A 940 10.58 -0.91 29.18
N VAL A 941 11.85 -1.21 29.00
CA VAL A 941 12.75 -1.59 30.09
C VAL A 941 13.01 -0.37 31.00
N PRO A 942 12.84 -0.49 32.32
CA PRO A 942 13.06 0.60 33.25
C PRO A 942 14.49 1.16 33.15
N GLN A 943 14.64 2.47 33.15
CA GLN A 943 15.92 3.16 32.98
C GLN A 943 16.96 2.77 34.05
N GLN A 944 16.52 2.36 35.25
CA GLN A 944 17.41 1.91 36.31
C GLN A 944 18.27 0.68 35.87
N TRP A 945 17.74 -0.21 35.04
CA TRP A 945 18.45 -1.38 34.52
C TRP A 945 19.35 -1.03 33.33
N LEU A 946 19.05 0.06 32.62
CA LEU A 946 19.75 0.46 31.41
C LEU A 946 21.00 1.30 31.69
N ARG A 947 21.07 1.98 32.85
CA ARG A 947 22.21 2.84 33.20
C ARG A 947 23.56 2.08 33.19
N ALA A 948 23.56 0.81 33.63
CA ALA A 948 24.78 -0.02 33.60
C ALA A 948 25.24 -0.38 32.17
N LEU A 949 24.34 -0.29 31.19
CA LEU A 949 24.58 -0.63 29.79
C LEU A 949 24.78 0.59 28.88
N THR A 950 24.87 1.81 29.44
CA THR A 950 24.97 3.07 28.70
C THR A 950 23.82 3.30 27.69
N LEU A 951 22.65 2.69 27.95
CA LEU A 951 21.47 2.80 27.12
C LEU A 951 20.51 3.87 27.66
N ASN A 952 19.99 4.71 26.78
CA ASN A 952 18.96 5.69 27.12
C ASN A 952 17.57 5.04 27.22
N SER A 953 17.24 4.16 26.26
CA SER A 953 16.00 3.37 26.30
C SER A 953 16.18 2.02 25.63
N ALA A 954 15.38 1.04 26.05
CA ALA A 954 15.28 -0.28 25.43
C ALA A 954 13.82 -0.74 25.44
N ARG A 955 13.33 -1.22 24.31
CA ARG A 955 11.98 -1.78 24.13
C ARG A 955 12.08 -3.16 23.52
N ILE A 956 11.41 -4.14 24.13
CA ILE A 956 11.28 -5.51 23.63
C ILE A 956 9.82 -5.69 23.21
N THR A 957 9.60 -6.26 22.04
CA THR A 957 8.25 -6.47 21.48
C THR A 957 8.10 -7.92 21.04
N PHE A 958 7.03 -8.58 21.45
CA PHE A 958 6.57 -9.85 20.93
C PHE A 958 5.29 -9.61 20.15
N SER A 959 5.18 -10.07 18.91
CA SER A 959 3.96 -9.90 18.12
C SER A 959 3.64 -11.11 17.27
N CYS A 960 2.36 -11.26 16.96
CA CYS A 960 1.84 -12.21 16.00
C CYS A 960 0.97 -11.45 15.00
N GLU A 961 1.29 -11.61 13.71
CA GLU A 961 0.51 -11.05 12.60
C GLU A 961 -0.34 -12.14 11.94
N ASN A 962 -1.51 -11.74 11.40
CA ASN A 962 -2.48 -12.63 10.77
C ASN A 962 -2.87 -13.81 11.68
N VAL A 963 -3.23 -13.49 12.94
CA VAL A 963 -3.44 -14.46 14.03
C VAL A 963 -4.56 -15.44 13.71
N ALA A 964 -5.71 -14.93 13.24
CA ALA A 964 -6.86 -15.72 12.85
C ALA A 964 -7.74 -14.97 11.85
N THR A 965 -8.40 -15.69 10.95
CA THR A 965 -9.35 -15.15 9.98
C THR A 965 -10.66 -15.95 10.05
N ILE A 966 -11.77 -15.25 10.24
CA ILE A 966 -13.13 -15.79 10.17
C ILE A 966 -13.68 -15.41 8.82
N THR A 967 -13.99 -16.40 7.98
CA THR A 967 -14.51 -16.19 6.62
C THR A 967 -15.30 -17.40 6.15
N GLY A 968 -16.23 -17.17 5.24
CA GLY A 968 -16.92 -18.23 4.50
C GLY A 968 -16.23 -18.61 3.18
N TYR A 969 -15.07 -17.99 2.87
CA TYR A 969 -14.30 -18.28 1.67
C TYR A 969 -13.51 -19.59 1.84
N SER A 970 -13.62 -20.51 0.85
CA SER A 970 -13.02 -21.84 0.94
C SER A 970 -11.54 -21.89 0.53
N GLY A 971 -11.03 -20.91 -0.22
CA GLY A 971 -9.64 -20.81 -0.64
C GLY A 971 -8.66 -20.45 0.48
N PHE A 972 -7.41 -20.15 0.13
CA PHE A 972 -6.34 -19.86 1.10
C PHE A 972 -6.61 -18.63 1.95
N ASP A 973 -6.94 -17.52 1.29
CA ASP A 973 -7.19 -16.27 1.95
C ASP A 973 -8.23 -15.46 1.16
N PRO A 974 -9.20 -14.81 1.83
CA PRO A 974 -10.19 -13.97 1.15
C PRO A 974 -9.62 -12.65 0.62
N GLU A 975 -8.37 -12.32 0.94
CA GLU A 975 -7.68 -11.13 0.46
C GLU A 975 -7.01 -11.42 -0.90
N VAL A 976 -7.85 -11.70 -1.90
CA VAL A 976 -7.41 -11.89 -3.29
C VAL A 976 -7.23 -10.54 -4.01
N GLY A 977 -6.61 -10.56 -5.18
CA GLY A 977 -6.39 -9.35 -5.98
C GLY A 977 -7.66 -8.51 -6.20
N VAL A 978 -7.49 -7.25 -6.60
CA VAL A 978 -8.59 -6.27 -6.75
C VAL A 978 -9.66 -6.66 -7.76
N ASN A 979 -9.39 -7.61 -8.65
CA ASN A 979 -10.37 -8.16 -9.59
C ASN A 979 -11.25 -9.24 -8.95
N GLY A 980 -10.95 -9.67 -7.73
CA GLY A 980 -11.70 -10.68 -7.00
C GLY A 980 -11.61 -12.10 -7.55
N ILE A 981 -10.63 -12.39 -8.43
CA ILE A 981 -10.41 -13.71 -9.01
C ILE A 981 -9.22 -14.36 -8.30
N ASP A 982 -9.42 -15.52 -7.69
CA ASP A 982 -8.35 -16.33 -7.11
C ASP A 982 -7.84 -17.37 -8.11
N LEU A 983 -6.63 -17.18 -8.60
CA LEU A 983 -5.89 -18.05 -9.50
C LEU A 983 -4.64 -18.58 -8.79
N SER A 984 -4.80 -19.35 -7.71
CA SER A 984 -3.69 -19.93 -6.95
C SER A 984 -2.73 -18.85 -6.41
N SER A 985 -3.27 -17.80 -5.80
CA SER A 985 -2.52 -16.69 -5.22
C SER A 985 -1.55 -17.18 -4.14
N TYR A 986 -0.41 -16.47 -3.97
CA TYR A 986 0.54 -16.77 -2.89
C TYR A 986 -0.14 -16.56 -1.55
N PRO A 987 -0.12 -17.55 -0.62
CA PRO A 987 -0.85 -17.45 0.63
C PRO A 987 -0.22 -16.45 1.60
N ILE A 988 -1.07 -15.74 2.35
CA ILE A 988 -0.64 -14.87 3.44
C ILE A 988 -0.07 -15.73 4.59
N SER A 989 1.01 -15.26 5.19
CA SER A 989 1.66 -15.96 6.30
C SER A 989 1.19 -15.46 7.66
N ARG A 990 1.06 -16.38 8.61
CA ARG A 990 1.05 -16.05 10.04
C ARG A 990 2.49 -15.84 10.47
N THR A 991 2.77 -14.68 11.09
CA THR A 991 4.12 -14.26 11.40
C THR A 991 4.27 -14.05 12.90
N PHE A 992 5.18 -14.78 13.53
CA PHE A 992 5.59 -14.58 14.94
C PHE A 992 6.89 -13.81 14.95
N ASN A 993 6.92 -12.67 15.63
CA ASN A 993 8.05 -11.74 15.60
C ASN A 993 8.53 -11.39 17.01
N ILE A 994 9.84 -11.24 17.16
CA ILE A 994 10.52 -10.64 18.31
C ILE A 994 11.27 -9.41 17.81
N GLY A 995 10.96 -8.27 18.40
CA GLY A 995 11.58 -6.97 18.13
C GLY A 995 12.39 -6.45 19.33
N LEU A 996 13.52 -5.83 19.04
CA LEU A 996 14.38 -5.15 20.00
C LEU A 996 14.72 -3.76 19.46
N ASN A 997 14.39 -2.71 20.20
CA ASN A 997 14.77 -1.33 19.89
C ASN A 997 15.64 -0.79 21.03
N LEU A 998 16.85 -0.34 20.70
CA LEU A 998 17.84 0.21 21.63
C LEU A 998 18.21 1.62 21.24
N ASN A 999 18.25 2.55 22.19
CA ASN A 999 18.75 3.91 22.00
C ASN A 999 19.91 4.15 22.96
N PHE A 1000 21.02 4.64 22.42
CA PHE A 1000 22.27 4.90 23.11
C PHE A 1000 22.49 6.39 23.36
#